data_aef719b4abb32b3543925f2f2b6028f8
#
_entry.id   aef719b4abb32b3543925f2f2b6028f8
#
_cell.length_a   1.000
_cell.length_b   1.000
_cell.length_c   1.000
_cell.angle_alpha   90.00
_cell.angle_beta   90.00
_cell.angle_gamma   90.00
#
_symmetry.space_group_name_H-M   'P 1'
#
loop_
_entity.id
_entity.type
_entity.pdbx_description
1 polymer ?
#
loop_
_entity_poly.entity_id
_entity_poly.type
_entity_poly.pdbx_seq_one_letter_code
_entity_poly.pdbx_strand_id
1 'polypeptide(L)'
;MRKKTVIIGGVAGGATTAARLRRKDETMEIVLLERGQYISYANCGLPYYVGDVIKNRDSLLLQTPEAMKNKFRIDVRVQSEAIRINTEQQKVAVRNLVDDTVYEESYDYLVIATGSSPVVPPIPGIDGPDIYTLWTVPDTDRIKKVLETKKPKTAAVIGGGFIGLEMAENLKNAGLDVKIIEMQDQVMAPLDFEMAQLLHENIEQNGVQLLLGDGVASFGQEDQNTIITLNSGRKVQADLVLLSIGVRPNSELAKQARIRLNARGGILVDGELRTSAKNVFAVGDVIQVENFVLKEPSMIPLAGPANKQGRICADNIAGAKKTYKGTLGTSVAQVFDLSAAAAGVNEKTLKRMGKTRGKDYEAVLINQKSHAGYYPGAVPVTLKLLFDMEGKILGAQAVGQEGVDKRIDVLATAMRMGGTVYDLEELELAYAPPYSSAKDPVNMLGFTAENVLEHTVSFTGYQELDETMSQDGWEQNMTVLDVTEDMERMVFHIPGSHHIPLGQLRGRLEELPKDRLTVTYCAIGVRSYNAARILMQNGFTNVKVLEGGTSFYQSMHYQKPEEPVLAEITQEEKNKTAGEKELRLVDCCGLQCPGPIMKVHETLKEMDDGETVKVSATDMGFPRDIESWCQRTGNTLVKKEREGKQNIVYIQKGTQGRDICAASADQNPANGKTMVVFSGDMDKALASFIIANGAAAMGRPVTMFFTFWGLNVLRKPENQKVKKSLIEKMFGAMMPRGNQKLKLSKMNMGGLGTKMMKKVMRDKHVDTLDSLMQQAIKNGVKLVACTMSMDVMGIRKEEIIDGVEFAGVASYLGDAENSDVNLFI
;
A
#
# COMPACT_ATOMS: atom_id res chain seq x y z
N MET A 1 44.52 -18.15 34.71
CA MET A 1 43.69 -17.01 35.16
C MET A 1 42.39 -16.99 34.41
N ARG A 2 41.29 -16.63 35.07
CA ARG A 2 40.02 -16.39 34.40
C ARG A 2 40.14 -15.16 33.52
N LYS A 3 39.76 -15.26 32.24
CA LYS A 3 39.75 -14.12 31.34
C LYS A 3 38.56 -13.23 31.64
N LYS A 4 38.72 -11.92 31.47
CA LYS A 4 37.69 -10.92 31.72
C LYS A 4 37.33 -10.17 30.45
N THR A 5 36.04 -10.13 30.17
CA THR A 5 35.48 -9.33 29.06
C THR A 5 34.62 -8.21 29.61
N VAL A 6 34.95 -6.97 29.22
CA VAL A 6 34.15 -5.78 29.50
C VAL A 6 33.39 -5.42 28.23
N ILE A 7 32.06 -5.16 28.35
CA ILE A 7 31.19 -4.79 27.27
C ILE A 7 30.56 -3.42 27.56
N ILE A 8 30.74 -2.46 26.68
CA ILE A 8 30.20 -1.11 26.84
C ILE A 8 28.94 -0.97 25.98
N GLY A 9 27.78 -0.83 26.60
CA GLY A 9 26.45 -0.78 25.97
C GLY A 9 25.66 -2.08 26.17
N GLY A 10 24.48 -1.97 26.73
CA GLY A 10 23.64 -3.09 27.20
C GLY A 10 22.44 -3.43 26.36
N VAL A 11 22.31 -2.93 25.10
CA VAL A 11 21.16 -3.18 24.26
C VAL A 11 21.48 -4.31 23.26
N ALA A 12 21.04 -4.25 22.00
CA ALA A 12 21.05 -5.36 21.05
C ALA A 12 22.41 -6.09 20.92
N GLY A 13 23.44 -5.41 20.45
CA GLY A 13 24.75 -6.00 20.18
C GLY A 13 25.47 -6.44 21.46
N GLY A 14 25.48 -5.58 22.49
CA GLY A 14 26.20 -5.85 23.77
C GLY A 14 25.53 -6.95 24.59
N ALA A 15 24.21 -6.90 24.79
CA ALA A 15 23.47 -7.93 25.52
C ALA A 15 23.56 -9.30 24.83
N THR A 16 23.49 -9.33 23.49
CA THR A 16 23.65 -10.56 22.70
C THR A 16 25.08 -11.11 22.85
N THR A 17 26.09 -10.25 22.79
CA THR A 17 27.50 -10.64 23.01
C THR A 17 27.68 -11.26 24.40
N ALA A 18 27.22 -10.58 25.45
CA ALA A 18 27.31 -11.02 26.82
C ALA A 18 26.69 -12.41 27.06
N ALA A 19 25.43 -12.55 26.66
CA ALA A 19 24.69 -13.80 26.83
C ALA A 19 25.26 -14.94 25.97
N ARG A 20 25.75 -14.65 24.75
CA ARG A 20 26.41 -15.66 23.91
C ARG A 20 27.75 -16.07 24.45
N LEU A 21 28.54 -15.15 24.93
CA LEU A 21 29.85 -15.41 25.47
C LEU A 21 29.78 -16.34 26.71
N ARG A 22 28.82 -16.09 27.61
CA ARG A 22 28.57 -16.98 28.75
C ARG A 22 28.28 -18.41 28.32
N ARG A 23 27.44 -18.58 27.29
CA ARG A 23 27.13 -19.92 26.74
C ARG A 23 28.31 -20.61 26.04
N LYS A 24 29.37 -19.84 25.73
CA LYS A 24 30.59 -20.36 25.12
C LYS A 24 31.67 -20.65 26.19
N ASP A 25 31.69 -19.88 27.27
CA ASP A 25 32.67 -20.01 28.35
C ASP A 25 32.04 -19.66 29.70
N GLU A 26 31.76 -20.71 30.50
CA GLU A 26 31.21 -20.59 31.84
C GLU A 26 32.22 -19.98 32.87
N THR A 27 33.51 -19.98 32.54
CA THR A 27 34.54 -19.49 33.42
C THR A 27 34.86 -18.00 33.20
N MET A 28 34.48 -17.43 32.08
CA MET A 28 34.73 -16.03 31.72
C MET A 28 34.10 -15.06 32.72
N GLU A 29 34.83 -14.07 33.18
CA GLU A 29 34.26 -12.94 33.89
C GLU A 29 33.70 -11.95 32.87
N ILE A 30 32.40 -11.61 32.97
CA ILE A 30 31.72 -10.73 32.03
C ILE A 30 31.13 -9.56 32.80
N VAL A 31 31.59 -8.34 32.47
CA VAL A 31 31.05 -7.10 32.99
C VAL A 31 30.40 -6.35 31.85
N LEU A 32 29.15 -5.94 32.04
CA LEU A 32 28.39 -5.15 31.07
C LEU A 32 28.08 -3.78 31.69
N LEU A 33 28.59 -2.73 31.06
CA LEU A 33 28.42 -1.35 31.47
C LEU A 33 27.33 -0.68 30.62
N GLU A 34 26.32 -0.11 31.25
CA GLU A 34 25.26 0.65 30.59
C GLU A 34 25.08 2.01 31.31
N ARG A 35 25.16 3.11 30.53
CA ARG A 35 24.96 4.45 31.08
C ARG A 35 23.51 4.74 31.44
N GLY A 36 22.57 4.10 30.75
CA GLY A 36 21.14 4.22 31.03
C GLY A 36 20.69 3.37 32.21
N GLN A 37 19.40 3.49 32.54
CA GLN A 37 18.80 2.71 33.62
C GLN A 37 18.39 1.30 33.17
N TYR A 38 18.26 1.07 31.87
CA TYR A 38 17.67 -0.14 31.28
C TYR A 38 18.63 -0.79 30.28
N ILE A 39 18.67 -2.12 30.31
CA ILE A 39 19.35 -2.95 29.31
C ILE A 39 18.34 -3.75 28.50
N SER A 40 18.77 -4.23 27.34
CA SER A 40 18.01 -5.19 26.53
C SER A 40 16.51 -4.87 26.44
N TYR A 41 16.19 -3.66 26.08
CA TYR A 41 14.81 -3.21 25.86
C TYR A 41 14.46 -3.21 24.37
N ALA A 42 13.15 -3.24 24.07
CA ALA A 42 12.59 -3.27 22.72
C ALA A 42 12.55 -1.85 22.12
N ASN A 43 13.67 -1.37 21.53
CA ASN A 43 13.71 -0.05 20.88
C ASN A 43 12.61 0.14 19.86
N CYS A 44 12.38 -0.87 19.01
CA CYS A 44 11.31 -0.82 17.99
C CYS A 44 9.89 -0.86 18.57
N GLY A 45 9.75 -1.12 19.88
CA GLY A 45 8.46 -1.08 20.59
C GLY A 45 8.08 0.30 21.12
N LEU A 46 9.03 1.24 21.16
CA LEU A 46 8.85 2.55 21.78
C LEU A 46 7.72 3.38 21.13
N PRO A 47 7.64 3.51 19.79
CA PRO A 47 6.53 4.19 19.13
C PRO A 47 5.17 3.57 19.45
N TYR A 48 5.10 2.26 19.46
CA TYR A 48 3.85 1.51 19.70
C TYR A 48 3.36 1.61 21.16
N TYR A 49 4.28 1.84 22.10
CA TYR A 49 3.89 2.16 23.46
C TYR A 49 3.38 3.59 23.59
N VAL A 50 3.94 4.54 22.86
CA VAL A 50 3.42 5.92 22.80
C VAL A 50 1.98 5.92 22.30
N GLY A 51 1.66 5.15 21.27
CA GLY A 51 0.32 5.04 20.64
C GLY A 51 -0.63 4.05 21.32
N ASP A 52 -0.34 3.53 22.52
CA ASP A 52 -1.17 2.56 23.25
C ASP A 52 -1.42 1.21 22.54
N VAL A 53 -0.68 0.89 21.49
CA VAL A 53 -0.66 -0.45 20.89
C VAL A 53 -0.03 -1.45 21.87
N ILE A 54 1.14 -1.12 22.42
CA ILE A 54 1.74 -1.80 23.57
C ILE A 54 1.27 -1.10 24.84
N LYS A 55 0.35 -1.73 25.57
CA LYS A 55 -0.28 -1.12 26.75
C LYS A 55 0.58 -1.20 28.02
N ASN A 56 1.35 -2.27 28.16
CA ASN A 56 2.18 -2.48 29.36
C ASN A 56 3.61 -2.06 29.08
N ARG A 57 4.07 -1.02 29.80
CA ARG A 57 5.43 -0.50 29.72
C ARG A 57 6.50 -1.57 29.99
N ASP A 58 6.26 -2.47 30.93
CA ASP A 58 7.24 -3.49 31.30
C ASP A 58 7.46 -4.53 30.19
N SER A 59 6.54 -4.63 29.23
CA SER A 59 6.73 -5.46 28.04
C SER A 59 7.87 -4.95 27.14
N LEU A 60 8.28 -3.70 27.28
CA LEU A 60 9.46 -3.15 26.60
C LEU A 60 10.76 -3.66 27.20
N LEU A 61 10.79 -4.08 28.46
CA LEU A 61 11.99 -4.47 29.20
C LEU A 61 12.21 -5.99 29.06
N LEU A 62 13.01 -6.38 28.06
CA LEU A 62 13.22 -7.81 27.73
C LEU A 62 14.06 -8.56 28.77
N GLN A 63 15.04 -7.88 29.38
CA GLN A 63 15.88 -8.41 30.44
C GLN A 63 16.17 -7.32 31.48
N THR A 64 16.38 -7.75 32.73
CA THR A 64 16.86 -6.88 33.84
C THR A 64 18.26 -7.25 34.25
N PRO A 65 18.99 -6.37 34.95
CA PRO A 65 20.30 -6.68 35.51
C PRO A 65 20.30 -7.93 36.39
N GLU A 66 19.26 -8.09 37.22
CA GLU A 66 19.08 -9.26 38.10
C GLU A 66 18.85 -10.54 37.30
N ALA A 67 18.04 -10.47 36.25
CA ALA A 67 17.79 -11.62 35.37
C ALA A 67 19.08 -12.06 34.66
N MET A 68 19.88 -11.09 34.17
CA MET A 68 21.15 -11.39 33.51
C MET A 68 22.17 -11.97 34.52
N LYS A 69 22.23 -11.46 35.74
CA LYS A 69 23.06 -12.03 36.80
C LYS A 69 22.66 -13.45 37.18
N ASN A 70 21.37 -13.67 37.39
CA ASN A 70 20.86 -14.97 37.84
C ASN A 70 20.94 -16.06 36.77
N LYS A 71 20.56 -15.73 35.52
CA LYS A 71 20.50 -16.66 34.38
C LYS A 71 21.88 -16.90 33.74
N PHE A 72 22.74 -15.84 33.70
CA PHE A 72 23.94 -15.86 32.88
C PHE A 72 25.21 -15.49 33.69
N ARG A 73 25.11 -15.24 34.99
CA ARG A 73 26.25 -14.79 35.82
C ARG A 73 27.03 -13.63 35.18
N ILE A 74 26.30 -12.65 34.61
CA ILE A 74 26.88 -11.41 34.04
C ILE A 74 26.75 -10.32 35.08
N ASP A 75 27.86 -9.63 35.37
CA ASP A 75 27.88 -8.43 36.20
C ASP A 75 27.40 -7.24 35.34
N VAL A 76 26.11 -6.88 35.49
CA VAL A 76 25.50 -5.77 34.78
C VAL A 76 25.46 -4.54 35.67
N ARG A 77 26.11 -3.47 35.22
CA ARG A 77 26.15 -2.19 35.90
C ARG A 77 25.44 -1.14 35.07
N VAL A 78 24.22 -0.81 35.45
CA VAL A 78 23.44 0.29 34.87
C VAL A 78 23.88 1.62 35.52
N GLN A 79 23.50 2.75 34.93
CA GLN A 79 23.92 4.09 35.33
C GLN A 79 25.46 4.18 35.52
N SER A 80 26.18 3.44 34.70
CA SER A 80 27.67 3.29 34.78
C SER A 80 28.24 3.63 33.41
N GLU A 81 28.70 4.88 33.27
CA GLU A 81 29.21 5.42 32.03
C GLU A 81 30.70 5.16 31.87
N ALA A 82 31.07 4.45 30.79
CA ALA A 82 32.46 4.38 30.37
C ALA A 82 32.89 5.74 29.82
N ILE A 83 33.84 6.41 30.49
CA ILE A 83 34.28 7.76 30.15
C ILE A 83 35.62 7.81 29.44
N ARG A 84 36.45 6.77 29.53
CA ARG A 84 37.76 6.68 28.88
C ARG A 84 38.20 5.21 28.74
N ILE A 85 38.80 4.89 27.60
CA ILE A 85 39.44 3.58 27.32
C ILE A 85 40.97 3.81 27.23
N ASN A 86 41.69 3.05 28.03
CA ASN A 86 43.16 2.95 27.93
C ASN A 86 43.51 1.59 27.32
N THR A 87 43.81 1.57 26.03
CA THR A 87 44.12 0.34 25.27
C THR A 87 45.48 -0.28 25.63
N GLU A 88 46.43 0.52 26.10
CA GLU A 88 47.77 0.03 26.50
C GLU A 88 47.72 -0.69 27.83
N GLN A 89 47.01 -0.10 28.81
CA GLN A 89 46.85 -0.67 30.14
C GLN A 89 45.69 -1.67 30.23
N GLN A 90 44.90 -1.80 29.16
CA GLN A 90 43.67 -2.63 29.08
C GLN A 90 42.68 -2.30 30.22
N LYS A 91 42.37 -1.01 30.38
CA LYS A 91 41.45 -0.49 31.40
C LYS A 91 40.41 0.43 30.81
N VAL A 92 39.21 0.42 31.38
CA VAL A 92 38.13 1.35 31.13
C VAL A 92 37.90 2.18 32.40
N ALA A 93 37.95 3.50 32.31
CA ALA A 93 37.51 4.36 33.41
C ALA A 93 35.95 4.49 33.31
N VAL A 94 35.31 4.23 34.45
CA VAL A 94 33.84 4.16 34.57
C VAL A 94 33.39 5.18 35.61
N ARG A 95 32.42 6.03 35.26
CA ARG A 95 31.72 6.93 36.16
C ARG A 95 30.39 6.30 36.57
N ASN A 96 30.16 6.16 37.86
CA ASN A 96 28.86 5.84 38.41
C ASN A 96 28.00 7.13 38.42
N LEU A 97 26.90 7.14 37.68
CA LEU A 97 26.03 8.33 37.53
C LEU A 97 25.07 8.54 38.72
N VAL A 98 25.06 7.63 39.70
CA VAL A 98 24.26 7.80 40.93
C VAL A 98 24.98 8.63 41.95
N ASP A 99 26.29 8.38 42.14
CA ASP A 99 27.13 9.00 43.20
C ASP A 99 28.35 9.77 42.65
N ASP A 100 28.47 9.87 41.33
CA ASP A 100 29.55 10.54 40.58
C ASP A 100 30.96 9.96 40.85
N THR A 101 31.05 8.77 41.43
CA THR A 101 32.34 8.11 41.68
C THR A 101 32.96 7.58 40.40
N VAL A 102 34.29 7.66 40.30
CA VAL A 102 35.05 7.14 39.16
C VAL A 102 35.94 6.01 39.59
N TYR A 103 35.91 4.89 38.88
CA TYR A 103 36.76 3.72 39.10
C TYR A 103 37.30 3.17 37.77
N GLU A 104 38.34 2.32 37.86
CA GLU A 104 38.91 1.66 36.68
C GLU A 104 38.53 0.18 36.66
N GLU A 105 38.06 -0.29 35.46
CA GLU A 105 37.76 -1.68 35.21
C GLU A 105 38.76 -2.28 34.21
N SER A 106 39.50 -3.32 34.61
CA SER A 106 40.48 -4.00 33.75
C SER A 106 39.80 -5.02 32.84
N TYR A 107 40.39 -5.30 31.69
CA TYR A 107 39.87 -6.31 30.74
C TYR A 107 40.98 -7.09 30.02
N ASP A 108 40.72 -8.35 29.69
CA ASP A 108 41.43 -9.12 28.67
C ASP A 108 40.86 -8.86 27.27
N TYR A 109 39.53 -8.70 27.19
CA TYR A 109 38.80 -8.34 25.99
C TYR A 109 37.82 -7.20 26.24
N LEU A 110 37.73 -6.29 25.29
CA LEU A 110 36.77 -5.17 25.32
C LEU A 110 35.84 -5.25 24.12
N VAL A 111 34.55 -5.01 24.36
CA VAL A 111 33.54 -4.89 23.28
C VAL A 111 32.91 -3.51 23.37
N ILE A 112 32.98 -2.73 22.27
CA ILE A 112 32.33 -1.44 22.13
C ILE A 112 31.01 -1.67 21.39
N ALA A 113 29.88 -1.55 22.11
CA ALA A 113 28.53 -1.73 21.64
C ALA A 113 27.66 -0.51 21.97
N THR A 114 28.27 0.67 21.88
CA THR A 114 27.70 1.97 22.30
C THR A 114 26.55 2.45 21.39
N GLY A 115 26.32 1.78 20.26
CA GLY A 115 25.21 2.06 19.35
C GLY A 115 25.25 3.44 18.70
N SER A 116 24.09 4.03 18.56
CA SER A 116 23.88 5.34 17.95
C SER A 116 22.99 6.24 18.83
N SER A 117 22.90 7.51 18.48
CA SER A 117 22.00 8.50 19.11
C SER A 117 21.32 9.33 18.04
N PRO A 118 20.12 9.88 18.30
CA PRO A 118 19.44 10.80 17.37
C PRO A 118 20.33 11.96 16.98
N VAL A 119 20.24 12.39 15.73
CA VAL A 119 20.86 13.62 15.25
C VAL A 119 20.03 14.80 15.75
N VAL A 120 20.68 15.72 16.46
CA VAL A 120 20.13 17.02 16.85
C VAL A 120 21.06 18.07 16.23
N PRO A 121 20.69 18.66 15.07
CA PRO A 121 21.49 19.65 14.37
C PRO A 121 21.43 21.01 15.10
N PRO A 122 22.38 21.91 14.89
CA PRO A 122 22.40 23.23 15.53
C PRO A 122 21.41 24.19 14.82
N ILE A 123 20.13 23.85 14.81
CA ILE A 123 19.06 24.70 14.28
C ILE A 123 18.62 25.69 15.37
N PRO A 124 18.47 26.98 15.09
CA PRO A 124 18.00 27.96 16.08
C PRO A 124 16.69 27.54 16.74
N GLY A 125 16.64 27.54 18.07
CA GLY A 125 15.44 27.20 18.85
C GLY A 125 15.17 25.70 19.03
N ILE A 126 16.05 24.82 18.60
CA ILE A 126 15.87 23.34 18.70
C ILE A 126 15.78 22.82 20.13
N ASP A 127 16.29 23.57 21.13
CA ASP A 127 16.21 23.22 22.53
C ASP A 127 14.88 23.64 23.19
N GLY A 128 13.88 23.94 22.40
CA GLY A 128 12.53 24.32 22.84
C GLY A 128 11.90 23.24 23.73
N PRO A 129 10.99 23.64 24.67
CA PRO A 129 10.48 22.74 25.71
C PRO A 129 9.58 21.62 25.19
N ASP A 130 9.00 21.77 24.01
CA ASP A 130 8.06 20.82 23.40
C ASP A 130 8.65 20.10 22.17
N ILE A 131 10.00 20.11 22.08
CA ILE A 131 10.76 19.39 21.05
C ILE A 131 11.40 18.14 21.66
N TYR A 132 11.09 16.98 21.09
CA TYR A 132 11.46 15.67 21.63
C TYR A 132 12.22 14.84 20.58
N THR A 133 13.03 13.92 21.08
CA THR A 133 13.55 12.78 20.33
C THR A 133 13.04 11.50 20.94
N LEU A 134 12.98 10.41 20.17
CA LEU A 134 12.60 9.08 20.67
C LEU A 134 13.72 8.09 20.39
N TRP A 135 14.37 7.61 21.49
CA TRP A 135 15.48 6.67 21.38
C TRP A 135 15.59 5.70 22.55
N THR A 136 15.19 6.14 23.72
CA THR A 136 15.30 5.37 24.97
C THR A 136 13.94 5.25 25.66
N VAL A 137 13.86 4.32 26.64
CA VAL A 137 12.65 4.18 27.46
C VAL A 137 12.28 5.49 28.19
N PRO A 138 13.23 6.25 28.81
CA PRO A 138 12.93 7.55 29.39
C PRO A 138 12.36 8.59 28.38
N ASP A 139 12.79 8.55 27.13
CA ASP A 139 12.23 9.46 26.10
C ASP A 139 10.75 9.12 25.85
N THR A 140 10.44 7.83 25.73
CA THR A 140 9.08 7.33 25.59
C THR A 140 8.19 7.74 26.77
N ASP A 141 8.69 7.53 28.00
CA ASP A 141 7.99 7.92 29.24
C ASP A 141 7.67 9.42 29.24
N ARG A 142 8.62 10.26 28.78
CA ARG A 142 8.47 11.71 28.69
C ARG A 142 7.40 12.10 27.67
N ILE A 143 7.44 11.54 26.47
CA ILE A 143 6.43 11.80 25.44
C ILE A 143 5.06 11.35 25.93
N LYS A 144 4.96 10.14 26.47
CA LYS A 144 3.68 9.60 27.02
C LYS A 144 3.10 10.51 28.09
N LYS A 145 3.93 10.97 29.03
CA LYS A 145 3.51 11.91 30.05
C LYS A 145 2.97 13.21 29.47
N VAL A 146 3.57 13.74 28.41
CA VAL A 146 3.08 14.95 27.72
C VAL A 146 1.70 14.70 27.10
N LEU A 147 1.51 13.57 26.41
CA LEU A 147 0.22 13.20 25.84
C LEU A 147 -0.88 13.12 26.91
N GLU A 148 -0.57 12.56 28.07
CA GLU A 148 -1.52 12.41 29.18
C GLU A 148 -1.82 13.72 29.91
N THR A 149 -0.80 14.56 30.15
CA THR A 149 -0.93 15.74 31.02
C THR A 149 -1.23 17.03 30.26
N LYS A 150 -0.51 17.30 29.15
CA LYS A 150 -0.70 18.51 28.33
C LYS A 150 -1.84 18.33 27.30
N LYS A 151 -2.12 17.08 26.90
CA LYS A 151 -3.14 16.74 25.89
C LYS A 151 -3.00 17.58 24.60
N PRO A 152 -1.83 17.53 23.95
CA PRO A 152 -1.59 18.27 22.71
C PRO A 152 -2.63 17.87 21.65
N LYS A 153 -3.02 18.81 20.81
CA LYS A 153 -3.93 18.59 19.69
C LYS A 153 -3.21 18.39 18.37
N THR A 154 -2.03 18.99 18.26
CA THR A 154 -1.25 18.99 17.02
C THR A 154 0.15 18.46 17.25
N ALA A 155 0.69 17.74 16.27
CA ALA A 155 2.07 17.27 16.31
C ALA A 155 2.77 17.50 14.97
N ALA A 156 4.04 17.87 15.02
CA ALA A 156 4.94 17.91 13.85
C ALA A 156 6.04 16.86 14.01
N VAL A 157 6.16 15.97 13.05
CA VAL A 157 7.24 14.97 12.96
C VAL A 157 8.25 15.44 11.93
N ILE A 158 9.47 15.68 12.37
CA ILE A 158 10.56 16.14 11.50
C ILE A 158 11.38 14.93 11.09
N GLY A 159 11.28 14.56 9.81
CA GLY A 159 11.91 13.38 9.20
C GLY A 159 10.94 12.26 8.90
N GLY A 160 10.91 11.82 7.64
CA GLY A 160 10.06 10.76 7.07
C GLY A 160 10.73 9.38 7.04
N GLY A 161 11.67 9.10 7.97
CA GLY A 161 12.27 7.78 8.15
C GLY A 161 11.41 6.83 8.98
N PHE A 162 11.93 5.61 9.28
CA PHE A 162 11.21 4.59 10.04
C PHE A 162 10.58 5.12 11.33
N ILE A 163 11.38 5.70 12.21
CA ILE A 163 10.90 6.22 13.51
C ILE A 163 9.86 7.32 13.32
N GLY A 164 10.08 8.21 12.34
CA GLY A 164 9.15 9.31 12.05
C GLY A 164 7.79 8.82 11.57
N LEU A 165 7.76 7.85 10.67
CA LEU A 165 6.52 7.28 10.14
C LEU A 165 5.75 6.48 11.20
N GLU A 166 6.44 5.62 11.96
CA GLU A 166 5.82 4.88 13.08
C GLU A 166 5.28 5.84 14.13
N MET A 167 5.99 6.91 14.45
CA MET A 167 5.51 7.91 15.40
C MET A 167 4.35 8.74 14.86
N ALA A 168 4.38 9.12 13.58
CA ALA A 168 3.28 9.86 12.96
C ALA A 168 1.98 9.05 13.02
N GLU A 169 2.03 7.76 12.70
CA GLU A 169 0.90 6.84 12.83
C GLU A 169 0.41 6.76 14.29
N ASN A 170 1.33 6.52 15.23
CA ASN A 170 0.96 6.34 16.64
C ASN A 170 0.43 7.64 17.27
N LEU A 171 0.95 8.81 16.91
CA LEU A 171 0.40 10.10 17.34
C LEU A 171 -0.97 10.38 16.72
N LYS A 172 -1.17 10.02 15.45
CA LYS A 172 -2.48 10.12 14.78
C LYS A 172 -3.52 9.22 15.45
N ASN A 173 -3.15 7.99 15.77
CA ASN A 173 -3.99 7.03 16.50
C ASN A 173 -4.30 7.51 17.92
N ALA A 174 -3.39 8.28 18.55
CA ALA A 174 -3.64 8.95 19.83
C ALA A 174 -4.55 10.19 19.70
N GLY A 175 -5.03 10.53 18.49
CA GLY A 175 -6.01 11.58 18.24
C GLY A 175 -5.44 12.96 17.92
N LEU A 176 -4.14 13.06 17.63
CA LEU A 176 -3.52 14.33 17.24
C LEU A 176 -3.72 14.61 15.74
N ASP A 177 -3.75 15.88 15.39
CA ASP A 177 -3.53 16.31 14.00
C ASP A 177 -2.04 16.33 13.71
N VAL A 178 -1.59 15.48 12.77
CA VAL A 178 -0.18 15.20 12.56
C VAL A 178 0.29 15.76 11.21
N LYS A 179 1.47 16.39 11.23
CA LYS A 179 2.18 16.84 10.04
C LYS A 179 3.56 16.18 10.00
N ILE A 180 3.97 15.67 8.85
CA ILE A 180 5.33 15.19 8.60
C ILE A 180 6.06 16.23 7.75
N ILE A 181 7.24 16.64 8.20
CA ILE A 181 8.11 17.58 7.49
C ILE A 181 9.36 16.82 7.10
N GLU A 182 9.61 16.67 5.81
CA GLU A 182 10.75 15.94 5.27
C GLU A 182 11.50 16.83 4.28
N MET A 183 12.81 16.94 4.46
CA MET A 183 13.68 17.76 3.61
C MET A 183 13.83 17.18 2.19
N GLN A 184 13.75 15.86 2.07
CA GLN A 184 13.76 15.18 0.78
C GLN A 184 12.37 15.21 0.12
N ASP A 185 12.32 14.88 -1.15
CA ASP A 185 11.10 14.78 -1.95
C ASP A 185 10.24 13.55 -1.61
N GLN A 186 10.72 12.69 -0.72
CA GLN A 186 10.02 11.47 -0.34
C GLN A 186 10.29 11.04 1.11
N VAL A 187 9.34 10.29 1.67
CA VAL A 187 9.54 9.51 2.90
C VAL A 187 10.22 8.17 2.57
N MET A 188 10.63 7.42 3.59
CA MET A 188 11.15 6.06 3.50
C MET A 188 12.34 5.93 2.52
N ALA A 189 13.45 6.58 2.83
CA ALA A 189 14.64 6.62 1.99
C ALA A 189 15.14 5.27 1.38
N PRO A 190 14.93 4.08 1.99
CA PRO A 190 15.26 2.81 1.34
C PRO A 190 14.45 2.50 0.06
N LEU A 191 13.28 3.06 -0.11
CA LEU A 191 12.47 2.91 -1.33
C LEU A 191 12.91 3.87 -2.42
N ASP A 192 12.67 3.53 -3.68
CA ASP A 192 12.68 4.51 -4.77
C ASP A 192 11.42 5.36 -4.74
N PHE A 193 11.45 6.52 -5.42
CA PHE A 193 10.40 7.54 -5.31
C PHE A 193 9.00 6.98 -5.63
N GLU A 194 8.89 6.25 -6.72
CA GLU A 194 7.63 5.70 -7.18
C GLU A 194 7.02 4.66 -6.19
N MET A 195 7.87 3.95 -5.46
CA MET A 195 7.42 3.05 -4.40
C MET A 195 7.03 3.82 -3.13
N ALA A 196 7.74 4.91 -2.83
CA ALA A 196 7.42 5.79 -1.70
C ALA A 196 6.13 6.59 -1.93
N GLN A 197 5.79 6.91 -3.19
CA GLN A 197 4.56 7.63 -3.55
C GLN A 197 3.30 6.88 -3.13
N LEU A 198 3.32 5.55 -3.15
CA LEU A 198 2.22 4.73 -2.61
C LEU A 198 2.00 4.99 -1.11
N LEU A 199 3.09 5.25 -0.37
CA LEU A 199 3.02 5.63 1.04
C LEU A 199 2.53 7.07 1.21
N HIS A 200 2.97 8.00 0.34
CA HIS A 200 2.51 9.39 0.39
C HIS A 200 0.98 9.46 0.24
N GLU A 201 0.44 8.79 -0.77
CA GLU A 201 -1.01 8.70 -0.97
C GLU A 201 -1.71 8.13 0.28
N ASN A 202 -1.22 7.03 0.83
CA ASN A 202 -1.80 6.39 2.00
C ASN A 202 -1.73 7.27 3.28
N ILE A 203 -0.60 7.93 3.52
CA ILE A 203 -0.41 8.84 4.66
C ILE A 203 -1.41 9.99 4.60
N GLU A 204 -1.58 10.61 3.44
CA GLU A 204 -2.52 11.72 3.26
C GLU A 204 -3.99 11.27 3.33
N GLN A 205 -4.32 10.09 2.80
CA GLN A 205 -5.65 9.48 2.95
C GLN A 205 -6.00 9.19 4.41
N ASN A 206 -5.00 8.90 5.26
CA ASN A 206 -5.17 8.74 6.71
C ASN A 206 -5.17 10.09 7.46
N GLY A 207 -5.22 11.22 6.74
CA GLY A 207 -5.38 12.56 7.31
C GLY A 207 -4.12 13.10 7.98
N VAL A 208 -2.94 12.64 7.56
CA VAL A 208 -1.65 13.22 7.94
C VAL A 208 -1.16 14.13 6.82
N GLN A 209 -0.78 15.35 7.13
CA GLN A 209 -0.25 16.29 6.14
C GLN A 209 1.22 16.01 5.87
N LEU A 210 1.59 15.82 4.60
CA LEU A 210 2.98 15.71 4.16
C LEU A 210 3.50 17.06 3.67
N LEU A 211 4.69 17.44 4.15
CA LEU A 211 5.45 18.60 3.70
C LEU A 211 6.82 18.08 3.25
N LEU A 212 6.93 17.76 1.96
CA LEU A 212 8.12 17.17 1.34
C LEU A 212 8.94 18.26 0.63
N GLY A 213 10.24 17.99 0.44
CA GLY A 213 11.17 18.90 -0.23
C GLY A 213 11.47 20.18 0.55
N ASP A 214 11.12 20.26 1.84
CA ASP A 214 11.27 21.48 2.64
C ASP A 214 11.79 21.16 4.05
N GLY A 215 12.96 21.63 4.37
CA GLY A 215 13.62 21.41 5.65
C GLY A 215 13.28 22.49 6.68
N VAL A 216 13.60 22.21 7.94
CA VAL A 216 13.42 23.16 9.04
C VAL A 216 14.56 24.14 9.10
N ALA A 217 14.26 25.44 9.06
CA ALA A 217 15.23 26.54 9.23
C ALA A 217 15.38 27.00 10.69
N SER A 218 14.27 27.07 11.45
CA SER A 218 14.30 27.47 12.85
C SER A 218 13.05 27.06 13.61
N PHE A 219 13.17 27.03 14.94
CA PHE A 219 12.06 26.89 15.86
C PHE A 219 11.90 28.18 16.66
N GLY A 220 10.68 28.60 16.89
CA GLY A 220 10.29 29.70 17.75
C GLY A 220 9.15 29.29 18.66
N GLN A 221 8.69 30.21 19.52
CA GLN A 221 7.56 29.97 20.41
C GLN A 221 6.60 31.17 20.33
N GLU A 222 5.33 30.90 20.09
CA GLU A 222 4.27 31.90 20.17
C GLU A 222 3.12 31.32 21.02
N ASP A 223 2.72 32.05 22.02
CA ASP A 223 1.71 31.71 23.04
C ASP A 223 1.96 30.41 23.78
N GLN A 224 1.97 29.34 23.49
CA GLN A 224 2.32 28.03 24.09
C GLN A 224 2.67 26.99 23.02
N ASN A 225 2.73 27.43 21.76
CA ASN A 225 2.93 26.54 20.64
C ASN A 225 4.33 26.75 20.04
N THR A 226 4.92 25.65 19.56
CA THR A 226 6.16 25.73 18.79
C THR A 226 5.84 26.16 17.37
N ILE A 227 6.48 27.22 16.90
CA ILE A 227 6.42 27.67 15.51
C ILE A 227 7.66 27.15 14.77
N ILE A 228 7.43 26.32 13.78
CA ILE A 228 8.46 25.73 12.93
C ILE A 228 8.53 26.54 11.64
N THR A 229 9.64 27.24 11.41
CA THR A 229 9.87 27.96 10.15
C THR A 229 10.65 27.04 9.20
N LEU A 230 10.11 26.79 8.03
CA LEU A 230 10.72 25.98 6.99
C LEU A 230 11.67 26.81 6.10
N ASN A 231 12.52 26.15 5.31
CA ASN A 231 13.44 26.83 4.39
C ASN A 231 12.72 27.67 3.31
N SER A 232 11.51 27.27 2.92
CA SER A 232 10.63 28.05 2.05
C SER A 232 10.09 29.34 2.67
N GLY A 233 10.25 29.52 3.98
CA GLY A 233 9.61 30.59 4.76
C GLY A 233 8.22 30.25 5.28
N ARG A 234 7.66 29.10 4.93
CA ARG A 234 6.38 28.61 5.46
C ARG A 234 6.51 28.37 6.98
N LYS A 235 5.47 28.77 7.71
CA LYS A 235 5.39 28.52 9.16
C LYS A 235 4.40 27.39 9.46
N VAL A 236 4.79 26.49 10.35
CA VAL A 236 3.99 25.38 10.82
C VAL A 236 3.89 25.46 12.33
N GLN A 237 2.70 25.41 12.88
CA GLN A 237 2.46 25.42 14.32
C GLN A 237 2.21 24.01 14.81
N ALA A 238 2.77 23.67 15.99
CA ALA A 238 2.54 22.39 16.66
C ALA A 238 2.67 22.51 18.17
N ASP A 239 1.85 21.71 18.89
CA ASP A 239 1.92 21.59 20.36
C ASP A 239 3.04 20.61 20.79
N LEU A 240 3.40 19.68 19.90
CA LEU A 240 4.45 18.69 20.12
C LEU A 240 5.28 18.55 18.85
N VAL A 241 6.60 18.57 18.97
CA VAL A 241 7.53 18.35 17.86
C VAL A 241 8.38 17.13 18.14
N LEU A 242 8.44 16.19 17.19
CA LEU A 242 9.34 15.04 17.25
C LEU A 242 10.45 15.16 16.20
N LEU A 243 11.71 15.10 16.64
CA LEU A 243 12.88 15.06 15.76
C LEU A 243 13.25 13.61 15.46
N SER A 244 13.20 13.20 14.20
CA SER A 244 13.57 11.86 13.72
C SER A 244 14.38 11.91 12.41
N ILE A 245 15.32 12.84 12.34
CA ILE A 245 16.13 13.16 11.15
C ILE A 245 17.39 12.29 10.98
N GLY A 246 17.41 11.12 11.59
CA GLY A 246 18.48 10.13 11.51
C GLY A 246 19.28 9.98 12.79
N VAL A 247 20.33 9.15 12.70
CA VAL A 247 21.17 8.77 13.85
C VAL A 247 22.65 8.95 13.54
N ARG A 248 23.45 9.15 14.58
CA ARG A 248 24.92 9.19 14.52
C ARG A 248 25.52 8.13 15.43
N PRO A 249 26.66 7.49 15.07
CA PRO A 249 27.33 6.51 15.91
C PRO A 249 27.92 7.15 17.17
N ASN A 250 27.80 6.46 18.30
CA ASN A 250 28.39 6.89 19.58
C ASN A 250 29.84 6.42 19.67
N SER A 251 30.75 7.07 18.98
CA SER A 251 32.15 6.66 18.81
C SER A 251 33.18 7.54 19.52
N GLU A 252 32.77 8.48 20.36
CA GLU A 252 33.65 9.42 21.07
C GLU A 252 34.69 8.69 21.92
N LEU A 253 34.29 7.62 22.63
CA LEU A 253 35.20 6.78 23.40
C LEU A 253 36.27 6.13 22.52
N ALA A 254 35.89 5.59 21.39
CA ALA A 254 36.80 4.98 20.43
C ALA A 254 37.77 6.01 19.83
N LYS A 255 37.28 7.22 19.53
CA LYS A 255 38.08 8.34 19.03
C LYS A 255 39.13 8.76 20.02
N GLN A 256 38.75 8.94 21.29
CA GLN A 256 39.68 9.29 22.39
C GLN A 256 40.75 8.22 22.61
N ALA A 257 40.36 6.93 22.44
CA ALA A 257 41.27 5.78 22.53
C ALA A 257 42.09 5.56 21.25
N ARG A 258 42.02 6.47 20.26
CA ARG A 258 42.76 6.40 18.98
C ARG A 258 42.42 5.15 18.16
N ILE A 259 41.21 4.57 18.34
CA ILE A 259 40.68 3.50 17.51
C ILE A 259 40.24 4.12 16.18
N ARG A 260 40.59 3.47 15.07
CA ARG A 260 40.30 4.00 13.72
C ARG A 260 38.81 4.10 13.45
N LEU A 261 38.40 5.27 12.93
CA LEU A 261 37.03 5.57 12.51
C LEU A 261 36.97 5.91 11.01
N ASN A 262 35.82 5.76 10.40
CA ASN A 262 35.55 6.31 9.08
C ASN A 262 35.16 7.80 9.16
N ALA A 263 34.96 8.45 8.02
CA ALA A 263 34.58 9.86 7.92
C ALA A 263 33.26 10.21 8.60
N ARG A 264 32.34 9.23 8.74
CA ARG A 264 31.04 9.40 9.41
C ARG A 264 31.06 9.04 10.90
N GLY A 265 32.24 8.75 11.45
CA GLY A 265 32.41 8.39 12.85
C GLY A 265 32.19 6.89 13.15
N GLY A 266 31.92 6.06 12.19
CA GLY A 266 31.77 4.61 12.38
C GLY A 266 33.11 3.93 12.69
N ILE A 267 33.14 3.05 13.70
CA ILE A 267 34.35 2.29 14.05
C ILE A 267 34.70 1.32 12.93
N LEU A 268 35.94 1.35 12.46
CA LEU A 268 36.48 0.41 11.49
C LEU A 268 36.79 -0.93 12.18
N VAL A 269 36.20 -1.99 11.66
CA VAL A 269 36.42 -3.37 12.11
C VAL A 269 36.83 -4.27 10.95
N ASP A 270 37.55 -5.34 11.27
CA ASP A 270 37.85 -6.41 10.33
C ASP A 270 36.65 -7.38 10.20
N GLY A 271 36.81 -8.40 9.34
CA GLY A 271 35.76 -9.40 9.15
C GLY A 271 35.43 -10.21 10.41
N GLU A 272 36.32 -10.26 11.40
CA GLU A 272 36.13 -10.89 12.71
C GLU A 272 35.60 -9.93 13.77
N LEU A 273 35.25 -8.68 13.40
CA LEU A 273 34.74 -7.58 14.23
C LEU A 273 35.80 -7.01 15.22
N ARG A 274 37.10 -7.21 14.94
CA ARG A 274 38.18 -6.60 15.69
C ARG A 274 38.40 -5.17 15.22
N THR A 275 38.65 -4.28 16.14
CA THR A 275 39.08 -2.90 15.89
C THR A 275 40.58 -2.82 15.58
N SER A 276 41.07 -1.62 15.36
CA SER A 276 42.51 -1.36 15.21
C SER A 276 43.32 -1.55 16.52
N ALA A 277 42.65 -1.65 17.68
CA ALA A 277 43.29 -1.89 18.99
C ALA A 277 43.25 -3.38 19.32
N LYS A 278 44.37 -3.86 19.92
CA LYS A 278 44.53 -5.27 20.33
C LYS A 278 43.44 -5.66 21.34
N ASN A 279 42.79 -6.81 21.13
CA ASN A 279 41.77 -7.36 22.02
C ASN A 279 40.50 -6.47 22.17
N VAL A 280 40.31 -5.49 21.30
CA VAL A 280 39.13 -4.62 21.29
C VAL A 280 38.24 -4.93 20.06
N PHE A 281 37.00 -5.26 20.31
CA PHE A 281 35.98 -5.56 19.32
C PHE A 281 34.93 -4.41 19.31
N ALA A 282 34.19 -4.30 18.20
CA ALA A 282 33.05 -3.42 18.19
C ALA A 282 31.89 -4.05 17.39
N VAL A 283 30.65 -3.76 17.81
CA VAL A 283 29.41 -4.33 17.20
C VAL A 283 28.25 -3.34 17.27
N GLY A 284 27.27 -3.54 16.39
CA GLY A 284 26.04 -2.75 16.33
C GLY A 284 26.20 -1.46 15.54
N ASP A 285 25.30 -0.50 15.77
CA ASP A 285 25.18 0.74 14.98
C ASP A 285 26.44 1.62 14.99
N VAL A 286 27.35 1.38 15.94
CA VAL A 286 28.59 2.16 16.09
C VAL A 286 29.65 1.79 15.04
N ILE A 287 29.51 0.66 14.32
CA ILE A 287 30.53 0.16 13.39
C ILE A 287 30.21 0.47 11.93
N GLN A 288 31.29 0.59 11.12
CA GLN A 288 31.17 0.45 9.67
C GLN A 288 31.01 -1.01 9.30
N VAL A 289 30.12 -1.30 8.35
CA VAL A 289 29.90 -2.63 7.77
C VAL A 289 30.16 -2.62 6.27
N GLU A 290 30.38 -3.80 5.68
CA GLU A 290 30.32 -3.96 4.23
C GLU A 290 28.87 -4.08 3.79
N ASN A 291 28.43 -3.31 2.78
CA ASN A 291 27.17 -3.56 2.08
C ASN A 291 27.29 -4.88 1.33
N PHE A 292 26.37 -5.81 1.57
CA PHE A 292 26.48 -7.17 1.05
C PHE A 292 26.42 -7.24 -0.49
N VAL A 293 25.64 -6.35 -1.13
CA VAL A 293 25.46 -6.32 -2.59
C VAL A 293 26.61 -5.58 -3.26
N LEU A 294 26.88 -4.34 -2.83
CA LEU A 294 27.86 -3.44 -3.46
C LEU A 294 29.30 -3.78 -3.12
N LYS A 295 29.55 -4.54 -2.04
CA LYS A 295 30.88 -4.80 -1.49
C LYS A 295 31.63 -3.54 -1.06
N GLU A 296 30.90 -2.49 -0.74
CA GLU A 296 31.41 -1.19 -0.34
C GLU A 296 31.17 -0.91 1.15
N PRO A 297 32.00 -0.07 1.77
CA PRO A 297 31.80 0.38 3.15
C PRO A 297 30.46 1.12 3.31
N SER A 298 29.71 0.80 4.38
CA SER A 298 28.41 1.40 4.66
C SER A 298 28.15 1.52 6.17
N MET A 299 27.14 2.31 6.52
CA MET A 299 26.56 2.40 7.86
C MET A 299 25.11 1.97 7.76
N ILE A 300 24.78 0.83 8.36
CA ILE A 300 23.43 0.21 8.28
C ILE A 300 22.98 -0.13 9.72
N PRO A 301 22.41 0.84 10.46
CA PRO A 301 21.99 0.68 11.84
C PRO A 301 20.67 -0.10 11.92
N LEU A 302 20.76 -1.43 12.11
CA LEU A 302 19.62 -2.33 12.22
C LEU A 302 19.86 -3.37 13.32
N ALA A 303 18.81 -3.71 14.07
CA ALA A 303 18.85 -4.64 15.18
C ALA A 303 19.26 -6.08 14.77
N GLY A 304 18.76 -6.56 13.60
CA GLY A 304 19.13 -7.89 13.08
C GLY A 304 20.64 -8.06 12.86
N PRO A 305 21.29 -7.18 12.10
CA PRO A 305 22.75 -7.10 11.97
C PRO A 305 23.48 -7.03 13.32
N ALA A 306 23.07 -6.12 14.22
CA ALA A 306 23.69 -5.95 15.52
C ALA A 306 23.70 -7.25 16.35
N ASN A 307 22.58 -7.99 16.36
CA ASN A 307 22.49 -9.30 17.04
C ASN A 307 23.38 -10.38 16.40
N LYS A 308 23.47 -10.43 15.06
CA LYS A 308 24.38 -11.34 14.34
C LYS A 308 25.85 -11.02 14.66
N GLN A 309 26.20 -9.73 14.66
CA GLN A 309 27.53 -9.24 15.01
C GLN A 309 27.90 -9.59 16.46
N GLY A 310 26.99 -9.36 17.42
CA GLY A 310 27.18 -9.73 18.81
C GLY A 310 27.44 -11.23 18.98
N ARG A 311 26.73 -12.08 18.27
CA ARG A 311 26.96 -13.53 18.28
C ARG A 311 28.34 -13.91 17.72
N ILE A 312 28.74 -13.33 16.58
CA ILE A 312 30.04 -13.59 15.94
C ILE A 312 31.18 -13.08 16.85
N CYS A 313 31.03 -11.89 17.39
CA CYS A 313 32.00 -11.29 18.32
C CYS A 313 32.26 -12.22 19.53
N ALA A 314 31.21 -12.68 20.18
CA ALA A 314 31.33 -13.61 21.32
C ALA A 314 31.98 -14.93 20.93
N ASP A 315 31.62 -15.51 19.78
CA ASP A 315 32.24 -16.75 19.29
C ASP A 315 33.74 -16.53 19.03
N ASN A 316 34.18 -15.37 18.51
CA ASN A 316 35.55 -15.00 18.20
C ASN A 316 36.35 -14.73 19.49
N ILE A 317 35.79 -14.05 20.49
CA ILE A 317 36.39 -13.90 21.81
C ILE A 317 36.64 -15.27 22.46
N ALA A 318 35.74 -16.23 22.27
CA ALA A 318 35.89 -17.60 22.73
C ALA A 318 36.81 -18.46 21.86
N GLY A 319 37.54 -17.88 20.90
CA GLY A 319 38.58 -18.57 20.12
C GLY A 319 38.11 -19.09 18.73
N ALA A 320 36.91 -18.79 18.31
CA ALA A 320 36.48 -19.07 16.93
C ALA A 320 37.10 -18.04 15.94
N LYS A 321 36.99 -18.35 14.64
CA LYS A 321 37.42 -17.46 13.54
C LYS A 321 36.24 -17.27 12.57
N LYS A 322 35.18 -16.68 13.07
CA LYS A 322 33.98 -16.42 12.29
C LYS A 322 34.00 -15.05 11.64
N THR A 323 33.64 -14.99 10.37
CA THR A 323 33.59 -13.73 9.60
C THR A 323 32.17 -13.22 9.48
N TYR A 324 31.97 -11.94 9.72
CA TYR A 324 30.75 -11.23 9.39
C TYR A 324 30.73 -10.91 7.86
N LYS A 325 29.76 -11.46 7.16
CA LYS A 325 29.69 -11.41 5.68
C LYS A 325 28.95 -10.17 5.15
N GLY A 326 28.96 -9.06 5.85
CA GLY A 326 28.30 -7.82 5.44
C GLY A 326 26.80 -7.81 5.72
N THR A 327 26.20 -6.63 5.50
CA THR A 327 24.79 -6.32 5.78
C THR A 327 24.02 -6.12 4.48
N LEU A 328 22.90 -6.80 4.32
CA LEU A 328 22.02 -6.66 3.15
C LEU A 328 21.10 -5.42 3.26
N GLY A 329 20.78 -4.99 4.47
CA GLY A 329 19.91 -3.83 4.70
C GLY A 329 18.42 -4.15 4.61
N THR A 330 18.03 -5.42 4.78
CA THR A 330 16.61 -5.81 4.78
C THR A 330 15.85 -5.13 5.89
N SER A 331 14.77 -4.46 5.54
CA SER A 331 13.93 -3.68 6.46
C SER A 331 12.46 -3.76 6.05
N VAL A 332 11.58 -3.61 7.03
CA VAL A 332 10.13 -3.51 6.85
C VAL A 332 9.57 -2.56 7.89
N ALA A 333 8.56 -1.79 7.53
CA ALA A 333 7.76 -0.96 8.42
C ALA A 333 6.29 -1.03 8.03
N GLN A 334 5.42 -0.89 9.01
CA GLN A 334 4.03 -0.59 8.80
C GLN A 334 3.85 0.93 8.75
N VAL A 335 3.09 1.42 7.79
CA VAL A 335 2.75 2.83 7.61
C VAL A 335 1.25 2.89 7.37
N PHE A 336 0.47 3.08 8.41
CA PHE A 336 -1.00 2.99 8.42
C PHE A 336 -1.51 1.66 7.83
N ASP A 337 -2.21 1.70 6.69
CA ASP A 337 -2.78 0.50 6.06
C ASP A 337 -1.76 -0.29 5.24
N LEU A 338 -0.59 0.27 4.97
CA LEU A 338 0.42 -0.34 4.12
C LEU A 338 1.64 -0.82 4.92
N SER A 339 2.19 -1.93 4.49
CA SER A 339 3.54 -2.34 4.82
C SER A 339 4.49 -1.95 3.69
N ALA A 340 5.67 -1.47 4.04
CA ALA A 340 6.73 -1.10 3.10
C ALA A 340 8.02 -1.81 3.47
N ALA A 341 8.64 -2.49 2.52
CA ALA A 341 9.86 -3.25 2.75
C ALA A 341 10.88 -3.07 1.64
N ALA A 342 12.16 -3.19 1.99
CA ALA A 342 13.27 -3.14 1.05
C ALA A 342 14.38 -4.11 1.45
N ALA A 343 15.13 -4.60 0.47
CA ALA A 343 16.35 -5.38 0.67
C ALA A 343 17.36 -5.08 -0.44
N GLY A 344 18.65 -5.04 -0.11
CA GLY A 344 19.71 -4.73 -1.07
C GLY A 344 19.83 -3.25 -1.37
N VAL A 345 19.97 -2.89 -2.65
CA VAL A 345 20.14 -1.51 -3.11
C VAL A 345 18.90 -0.99 -3.83
N ASN A 346 18.69 0.32 -3.79
CA ASN A 346 17.67 1.00 -4.57
C ASN A 346 18.27 1.64 -5.83
N GLU A 347 17.43 2.00 -6.77
CA GLU A 347 17.84 2.58 -8.03
C GLU A 347 18.53 3.94 -7.86
N LYS A 348 18.08 4.74 -6.90
CA LYS A 348 18.74 6.02 -6.53
C LYS A 348 20.22 5.81 -6.18
N THR A 349 20.53 4.74 -5.47
CA THR A 349 21.92 4.41 -5.10
C THR A 349 22.73 4.03 -6.33
N LEU A 350 22.20 3.20 -7.22
CA LEU A 350 22.87 2.82 -8.48
C LEU A 350 23.10 4.05 -9.37
N LYS A 351 22.11 4.93 -9.54
CA LYS A 351 22.24 6.19 -10.30
C LYS A 351 23.32 7.10 -9.71
N ARG A 352 23.37 7.24 -8.38
CA ARG A 352 24.42 8.03 -7.69
C ARG A 352 25.82 7.45 -7.87
N MET A 353 25.94 6.15 -8.07
CA MET A 353 27.19 5.48 -8.42
C MET A 353 27.54 5.59 -9.91
N GLY A 354 26.75 6.32 -10.69
CA GLY A 354 26.96 6.47 -12.14
C GLY A 354 26.52 5.27 -12.98
N LYS A 355 25.72 4.35 -12.40
CA LYS A 355 25.17 3.22 -13.11
C LYS A 355 23.95 3.62 -13.94
N THR A 356 23.82 3.05 -15.12
CA THR A 356 22.78 3.37 -16.10
C THR A 356 21.88 2.16 -16.32
N ARG A 357 20.56 2.35 -16.22
CA ARG A 357 19.56 1.34 -16.58
C ARG A 357 19.66 0.98 -18.07
N GLY A 358 19.46 -0.28 -18.41
CA GLY A 358 19.62 -0.81 -19.77
C GLY A 358 21.08 -1.13 -20.14
N LYS A 359 22.05 -0.79 -19.28
CA LYS A 359 23.47 -1.03 -19.50
C LYS A 359 24.17 -1.74 -18.35
N ASP A 360 24.00 -1.23 -17.13
CA ASP A 360 24.66 -1.76 -15.92
C ASP A 360 23.69 -2.56 -15.08
N TYR A 361 22.39 -2.27 -15.16
CA TYR A 361 21.32 -2.92 -14.44
C TYR A 361 19.98 -2.73 -15.17
N GLU A 362 19.01 -3.54 -14.80
CA GLU A 362 17.61 -3.38 -15.14
C GLU A 362 16.73 -3.37 -13.89
N ALA A 363 15.51 -2.91 -14.08
CA ALA A 363 14.49 -2.92 -13.07
C ALA A 363 13.13 -3.34 -13.65
N VAL A 364 12.35 -4.07 -12.88
CA VAL A 364 10.96 -4.41 -13.20
C VAL A 364 10.06 -4.07 -12.02
N LEU A 365 8.88 -3.55 -12.34
CA LEU A 365 7.83 -3.24 -11.38
C LEU A 365 6.55 -3.98 -11.77
N ILE A 366 5.99 -4.71 -10.81
CA ILE A 366 4.77 -5.48 -11.02
C ILE A 366 3.73 -5.17 -9.94
N ASN A 367 2.47 -5.15 -10.33
CA ASN A 367 1.33 -5.13 -9.43
C ASN A 367 0.69 -6.51 -9.42
N GLN A 368 0.61 -7.10 -8.25
CA GLN A 368 0.04 -8.42 -8.01
C GLN A 368 -0.98 -8.36 -6.88
N LYS A 369 -1.59 -9.49 -6.54
CA LYS A 369 -2.43 -9.63 -5.36
C LYS A 369 -1.69 -10.40 -4.27
N SER A 370 -2.01 -10.09 -3.02
CA SER A 370 -1.43 -10.75 -1.83
C SER A 370 -1.60 -12.28 -1.87
N HIS A 371 -2.73 -12.75 -2.43
CA HIS A 371 -3.07 -14.16 -2.63
C HIS A 371 -4.01 -14.32 -3.84
N ALA A 372 -4.52 -15.53 -4.06
CA ALA A 372 -5.37 -15.85 -5.21
C ALA A 372 -6.60 -14.91 -5.31
N GLY A 373 -6.73 -14.21 -6.44
CA GLY A 373 -7.74 -13.17 -6.62
C GLY A 373 -9.20 -13.65 -6.62
N TYR A 374 -9.42 -14.95 -6.73
CA TYR A 374 -10.75 -15.56 -6.61
C TYR A 374 -11.09 -15.92 -5.15
N TYR A 375 -10.12 -15.82 -4.23
CA TYR A 375 -10.33 -16.00 -2.80
C TYR A 375 -10.59 -14.63 -2.15
N PRO A 376 -11.58 -14.53 -1.23
CA PRO A 376 -11.94 -13.25 -0.63
C PRO A 376 -10.80 -12.60 0.15
N GLY A 377 -10.71 -11.27 0.09
CA GLY A 377 -9.75 -10.48 0.86
C GLY A 377 -8.40 -10.25 0.17
N ALA A 378 -8.24 -10.68 -1.09
CA ALA A 378 -7.03 -10.40 -1.84
C ALA A 378 -6.84 -8.90 -2.08
N VAL A 379 -5.71 -8.37 -1.62
CA VAL A 379 -5.35 -6.95 -1.71
C VAL A 379 -4.14 -6.74 -2.62
N PRO A 380 -3.99 -5.56 -3.21
CA PRO A 380 -2.84 -5.25 -4.05
C PRO A 380 -1.51 -5.32 -3.29
N VAL A 381 -0.47 -5.79 -3.98
CA VAL A 381 0.93 -5.70 -3.58
C VAL A 381 1.77 -5.30 -4.78
N THR A 382 2.52 -4.22 -4.64
CA THR A 382 3.44 -3.70 -5.65
C THR A 382 4.85 -4.13 -5.28
N LEU A 383 5.57 -4.73 -6.24
CA LEU A 383 6.95 -5.16 -6.06
C LEU A 383 7.84 -4.56 -7.14
N LYS A 384 9.04 -4.14 -6.75
CA LYS A 384 10.09 -3.70 -7.65
C LYS A 384 11.34 -4.56 -7.42
N LEU A 385 11.96 -5.04 -8.51
CA LEU A 385 13.19 -5.82 -8.49
C LEU A 385 14.25 -5.12 -9.32
N LEU A 386 15.47 -5.04 -8.79
CA LEU A 386 16.66 -4.55 -9.52
C LEU A 386 17.65 -5.71 -9.69
N PHE A 387 18.19 -5.84 -10.87
CA PHE A 387 19.15 -6.91 -11.21
C PHE A 387 20.17 -6.42 -12.23
N ASP A 388 21.35 -7.06 -12.30
CA ASP A 388 22.36 -6.74 -13.31
C ASP A 388 22.04 -7.43 -14.65
N MET A 389 22.88 -7.18 -15.66
CA MET A 389 22.65 -7.70 -17.00
C MET A 389 22.86 -9.21 -17.11
N GLU A 390 23.44 -9.86 -16.09
CA GLU A 390 23.56 -11.32 -15.96
C GLU A 390 22.40 -11.91 -15.14
N GLY A 391 21.45 -11.08 -14.71
CA GLY A 391 20.27 -11.50 -13.93
C GLY A 391 20.51 -11.60 -12.43
N LYS A 392 21.66 -11.23 -11.89
CA LYS A 392 21.93 -11.26 -10.45
C LYS A 392 21.12 -10.20 -9.74
N ILE A 393 20.46 -10.59 -8.67
CA ILE A 393 19.58 -9.70 -7.91
C ILE A 393 20.40 -8.68 -7.10
N LEU A 394 20.14 -7.39 -7.32
CA LEU A 394 20.81 -6.28 -6.66
C LEU A 394 19.96 -5.69 -5.53
N GLY A 395 18.66 -5.63 -5.72
CA GLY A 395 17.75 -5.05 -4.74
C GLY A 395 16.30 -5.37 -5.00
N ALA A 396 15.48 -5.25 -3.96
CA ALA A 396 14.04 -5.46 -4.05
C ALA A 396 13.30 -4.54 -3.10
N GLN A 397 12.11 -4.13 -3.52
CA GLN A 397 11.20 -3.29 -2.75
C GLN A 397 9.78 -3.87 -2.87
N ALA A 398 9.00 -3.73 -1.81
CA ALA A 398 7.61 -4.17 -1.80
C ALA A 398 6.76 -3.23 -0.96
N VAL A 399 5.57 -2.87 -1.47
CA VAL A 399 4.57 -2.05 -0.77
C VAL A 399 3.19 -2.66 -0.99
N GLY A 400 2.40 -2.79 0.08
CA GLY A 400 1.06 -3.35 0.02
C GLY A 400 0.47 -3.56 1.40
N GLN A 401 -0.81 -3.96 1.46
CA GLN A 401 -1.49 -4.17 2.75
C GLN A 401 -1.10 -5.50 3.40
N GLU A 402 -0.86 -6.54 2.61
CA GLU A 402 -0.56 -7.89 3.10
C GLU A 402 0.50 -8.60 2.26
N GLY A 403 1.29 -9.46 2.90
CA GLY A 403 2.25 -10.37 2.24
C GLY A 403 3.52 -9.70 1.72
N VAL A 404 3.80 -8.46 2.13
CA VAL A 404 5.02 -7.70 1.80
C VAL A 404 6.24 -8.34 2.47
N ASP A 405 6.17 -8.62 3.77
CA ASP A 405 7.20 -9.25 4.58
C ASP A 405 7.61 -10.62 4.05
N LYS A 406 6.63 -11.47 3.70
CA LYS A 406 6.87 -12.78 3.10
C LYS A 406 7.73 -12.67 1.83
N ARG A 407 7.37 -11.75 0.92
CA ARG A 407 8.04 -11.64 -0.38
C ARG A 407 9.44 -11.05 -0.25
N ILE A 408 9.58 -10.02 0.58
CA ILE A 408 10.91 -9.42 0.79
C ILE A 408 11.87 -10.39 1.47
N ASP A 409 11.39 -11.27 2.38
CA ASP A 409 12.22 -12.28 3.01
C ASP A 409 12.70 -13.35 2.01
N VAL A 410 11.84 -13.77 1.07
CA VAL A 410 12.25 -14.69 0.00
C VAL A 410 13.31 -14.03 -0.88
N LEU A 411 13.09 -12.78 -1.32
CA LEU A 411 14.02 -12.02 -2.16
C LEU A 411 15.35 -11.76 -1.43
N ALA A 412 15.33 -11.38 -0.16
CA ALA A 412 16.53 -11.21 0.67
C ALA A 412 17.29 -12.53 0.84
N THR A 413 16.58 -13.66 0.96
CA THR A 413 17.19 -14.99 1.02
C THR A 413 17.85 -15.35 -0.31
N ALA A 414 17.17 -15.16 -1.43
CA ALA A 414 17.74 -15.38 -2.77
C ALA A 414 19.01 -14.52 -2.97
N MET A 415 18.97 -13.23 -2.69
CA MET A 415 20.15 -12.35 -2.74
C MET A 415 21.29 -12.86 -1.85
N ARG A 416 21.00 -13.29 -0.63
CA ARG A 416 21.99 -13.79 0.32
C ARG A 416 22.67 -15.06 -0.14
N MET A 417 21.96 -15.90 -0.91
CA MET A 417 22.48 -17.13 -1.50
C MET A 417 23.18 -16.88 -2.86
N GLY A 418 23.15 -15.67 -3.38
CA GLY A 418 23.73 -15.30 -4.68
C GLY A 418 22.82 -15.63 -5.85
N GLY A 419 21.52 -15.72 -5.60
CA GLY A 419 20.50 -16.07 -6.60
C GLY A 419 20.31 -14.99 -7.66
N THR A 420 19.79 -15.43 -8.77
CA THR A 420 19.48 -14.68 -9.99
C THR A 420 17.97 -14.57 -10.20
N VAL A 421 17.55 -13.81 -11.20
CA VAL A 421 16.14 -13.74 -11.61
C VAL A 421 15.61 -15.09 -12.08
N TYR A 422 16.46 -15.91 -12.70
CA TYR A 422 16.13 -17.27 -13.14
C TYR A 422 15.88 -18.22 -11.95
N ASP A 423 16.64 -18.07 -10.85
CA ASP A 423 16.38 -18.84 -9.64
C ASP A 423 15.02 -18.50 -9.03
N LEU A 424 14.54 -17.23 -9.17
CA LEU A 424 13.22 -16.83 -8.67
C LEU A 424 12.07 -17.57 -9.39
N GLU A 425 12.25 -17.93 -10.65
CA GLU A 425 11.26 -18.66 -11.44
C GLU A 425 11.08 -20.09 -10.95
N GLU A 426 12.20 -20.73 -10.58
CA GLU A 426 12.28 -22.11 -10.15
C GLU A 426 11.86 -22.32 -8.68
N LEU A 427 11.61 -21.23 -7.92
CA LEU A 427 11.20 -21.37 -6.52
C LEU A 427 9.82 -22.01 -6.41
N GLU A 428 9.74 -23.16 -5.75
CA GLU A 428 8.50 -23.81 -5.34
C GLU A 428 8.03 -23.20 -4.01
N LEU A 429 7.29 -22.08 -4.10
CA LEU A 429 6.80 -21.38 -2.92
C LEU A 429 5.46 -21.94 -2.43
N ALA A 430 5.24 -21.89 -1.12
CA ALA A 430 4.03 -22.41 -0.50
C ALA A 430 2.77 -21.74 -1.05
N TYR A 431 1.87 -22.53 -1.61
CA TYR A 431 0.62 -22.11 -2.21
C TYR A 431 -0.59 -22.81 -1.63
N ALA A 432 -1.55 -22.01 -1.25
CA ALA A 432 -2.97 -22.33 -1.19
C ALA A 432 -3.73 -21.02 -1.36
N PRO A 433 -5.00 -21.01 -1.80
CA PRO A 433 -5.73 -19.77 -2.12
C PRO A 433 -5.66 -18.65 -1.08
N PRO A 434 -5.69 -18.90 0.25
CA PRO A 434 -5.58 -17.85 1.26
C PRO A 434 -4.18 -17.27 1.45
N TYR A 435 -3.13 -17.90 0.92
CA TYR A 435 -1.74 -17.53 1.23
C TYR A 435 -0.96 -16.95 0.05
N SER A 436 -1.29 -17.36 -1.17
CA SER A 436 -0.61 -16.92 -2.37
C SER A 436 -1.43 -17.23 -3.64
N SER A 437 -0.87 -16.94 -4.79
CA SER A 437 -1.26 -17.48 -6.10
C SER A 437 -0.34 -18.65 -6.47
N ALA A 438 -0.76 -19.51 -7.38
CA ALA A 438 0.06 -20.63 -7.87
C ALA A 438 1.38 -20.16 -8.50
N LYS A 439 1.37 -18.97 -9.08
CA LYS A 439 2.55 -18.18 -9.42
C LYS A 439 2.65 -17.07 -8.39
N ASP A 440 3.51 -17.25 -7.37
CA ASP A 440 3.71 -16.22 -6.34
C ASP A 440 4.24 -14.94 -6.99
N PRO A 441 3.93 -13.76 -6.45
CA PRO A 441 4.52 -12.50 -6.91
C PRO A 441 6.05 -12.53 -7.08
N VAL A 442 6.78 -13.34 -6.30
CA VAL A 442 8.23 -13.54 -6.46
C VAL A 442 8.57 -14.26 -7.76
N ASN A 443 7.82 -15.34 -8.10
CA ASN A 443 8.00 -16.01 -9.40
C ASN A 443 7.66 -15.05 -10.55
N MET A 444 6.60 -14.25 -10.39
CA MET A 444 6.20 -13.26 -11.40
C MET A 444 7.28 -12.19 -11.64
N LEU A 445 8.04 -11.81 -10.59
CA LEU A 445 9.21 -10.94 -10.76
C LEU A 445 10.28 -11.60 -11.62
N GLY A 446 10.60 -12.89 -11.36
CA GLY A 446 11.53 -13.68 -12.17
C GLY A 446 11.12 -13.70 -13.64
N PHE A 447 9.91 -14.20 -13.94
CA PHE A 447 9.38 -14.24 -15.32
C PHE A 447 9.37 -12.87 -16.02
N THR A 448 9.10 -11.79 -15.30
CA THR A 448 9.11 -10.44 -15.89
C THR A 448 10.53 -9.98 -16.16
N ALA A 449 11.47 -10.27 -15.27
CA ALA A 449 12.88 -9.91 -15.43
C ALA A 449 13.55 -10.73 -16.56
N GLU A 450 13.25 -12.02 -16.67
CA GLU A 450 13.69 -12.86 -17.81
C GLU A 450 13.22 -12.26 -19.13
N ASN A 451 11.93 -11.91 -19.23
CA ASN A 451 11.39 -11.28 -20.44
C ASN A 451 12.15 -10.00 -20.85
N VAL A 452 12.65 -9.21 -19.87
CA VAL A 452 13.47 -8.02 -20.15
C VAL A 452 14.86 -8.43 -20.66
N LEU A 453 15.53 -9.36 -19.99
CA LEU A 453 16.87 -9.84 -20.38
C LEU A 453 16.88 -10.53 -21.74
N GLU A 454 15.82 -11.25 -22.09
CA GLU A 454 15.61 -11.88 -23.39
C GLU A 454 15.11 -10.91 -24.49
N HIS A 455 14.92 -9.63 -24.13
CA HIS A 455 14.39 -8.60 -25.05
C HIS A 455 13.01 -8.94 -25.63
N THR A 456 12.22 -9.75 -24.92
CA THR A 456 10.84 -10.07 -25.31
C THR A 456 9.85 -8.98 -24.90
N VAL A 457 10.24 -8.09 -24.01
CA VAL A 457 9.51 -6.87 -23.61
C VAL A 457 10.47 -5.76 -23.26
N SER A 458 10.04 -4.51 -23.45
CA SER A 458 10.67 -3.30 -22.91
C SER A 458 9.65 -2.51 -22.14
N PHE A 459 10.05 -1.94 -21.01
CA PHE A 459 9.20 -1.11 -20.18
C PHE A 459 9.51 0.37 -20.32
N THR A 460 8.52 1.21 -20.03
CA THR A 460 8.68 2.64 -19.83
C THR A 460 8.02 3.03 -18.50
N GLY A 461 8.70 3.86 -17.72
CA GLY A 461 8.14 4.41 -16.49
C GLY A 461 7.16 5.55 -16.78
N TYR A 462 6.37 5.92 -15.78
CA TYR A 462 5.41 7.02 -15.90
C TYR A 462 6.09 8.36 -16.22
N GLN A 463 7.27 8.63 -15.64
CA GLN A 463 8.01 9.87 -15.88
C GLN A 463 8.42 10.03 -17.35
N GLU A 464 9.00 8.99 -17.95
CA GLU A 464 9.37 9.00 -19.38
C GLU A 464 8.15 9.19 -20.28
N LEU A 465 7.02 8.57 -19.91
CA LEU A 465 5.76 8.75 -20.63
C LEU A 465 5.25 10.18 -20.54
N ASP A 466 5.19 10.76 -19.34
CA ASP A 466 4.71 12.13 -19.11
C ASP A 466 5.62 13.18 -19.76
N GLU A 467 6.95 13.00 -19.67
CA GLU A 467 7.92 13.87 -20.32
C GLU A 467 7.72 13.87 -21.85
N THR A 468 7.45 12.69 -22.42
CA THR A 468 7.17 12.57 -23.85
C THR A 468 5.84 13.21 -24.21
N MET A 469 4.78 12.95 -23.44
CA MET A 469 3.43 13.49 -23.68
C MET A 469 3.33 15.01 -23.44
N SER A 470 4.27 15.60 -22.70
CA SER A 470 4.32 17.05 -22.49
C SER A 470 4.89 17.82 -23.68
N GLN A 471 5.47 17.14 -24.67
CA GLN A 471 6.02 17.75 -25.87
C GLN A 471 4.92 18.06 -26.88
N ASP A 472 4.96 19.23 -27.53
CA ASP A 472 4.00 19.57 -28.58
C ASP A 472 4.08 18.57 -29.74
N GLY A 473 2.93 18.03 -30.14
CA GLY A 473 2.85 17.08 -31.27
C GLY A 473 3.37 15.67 -30.96
N TRP A 474 3.42 15.27 -29.72
CA TRP A 474 3.90 13.94 -29.29
C TRP A 474 3.14 12.79 -30.00
N GLU A 475 1.85 12.98 -30.34
CA GLU A 475 1.02 11.99 -31.03
C GLU A 475 1.56 11.62 -32.42
N GLN A 476 2.41 12.47 -33.01
CA GLN A 476 3.07 12.15 -34.29
C GLN A 476 4.19 11.14 -34.14
N ASN A 477 4.82 11.09 -32.96
CA ASN A 477 6.00 10.26 -32.68
C ASN A 477 5.70 9.04 -31.82
N MET A 478 4.57 9.06 -31.09
CA MET A 478 4.20 8.00 -30.14
C MET A 478 2.70 7.69 -30.22
N THR A 479 2.35 6.43 -30.06
CA THR A 479 0.98 5.97 -29.82
C THR A 479 0.90 5.42 -28.40
N VAL A 480 0.03 5.97 -27.57
CA VAL A 480 -0.32 5.41 -26.26
C VAL A 480 -1.54 4.53 -26.46
N LEU A 481 -1.37 3.21 -26.37
CA LEU A 481 -2.39 2.20 -26.67
C LEU A 481 -3.01 1.65 -25.39
N ASP A 482 -4.30 1.96 -25.20
CA ASP A 482 -5.13 1.41 -24.15
C ASP A 482 -5.70 0.06 -24.57
N VAL A 483 -5.36 -1.00 -23.89
CA VAL A 483 -5.86 -2.36 -24.14
C VAL A 483 -6.81 -2.87 -23.06
N THR A 484 -7.36 -1.96 -22.26
CA THR A 484 -8.41 -2.26 -21.27
C THR A 484 -9.75 -2.53 -21.96
N GLU A 485 -10.69 -3.07 -21.20
CA GLU A 485 -12.06 -3.22 -21.67
C GLU A 485 -12.79 -1.86 -21.59
N ASP A 486 -13.85 -1.68 -22.39
CA ASP A 486 -14.61 -0.42 -22.49
C ASP A 486 -15.02 0.13 -21.13
N MET A 487 -15.45 -0.74 -20.20
CA MET A 487 -15.89 -0.33 -18.86
C MET A 487 -14.73 0.21 -18.00
N GLU A 488 -13.53 -0.37 -18.13
CA GLU A 488 -12.34 0.11 -17.39
C GLU A 488 -11.91 1.47 -17.92
N ARG A 489 -11.90 1.65 -19.24
CA ARG A 489 -11.59 2.93 -19.87
C ARG A 489 -12.53 4.06 -19.41
N MET A 490 -13.81 3.77 -19.20
CA MET A 490 -14.77 4.76 -18.70
C MET A 490 -14.46 5.22 -17.28
N VAL A 491 -13.84 4.38 -16.47
CA VAL A 491 -13.41 4.72 -15.11
C VAL A 491 -12.17 5.63 -15.15
N PHE A 492 -11.15 5.20 -15.89
CA PHE A 492 -9.92 5.95 -16.08
C PHE A 492 -9.22 5.56 -17.39
N HIS A 493 -8.66 6.55 -18.05
CA HIS A 493 -7.73 6.36 -19.17
C HIS A 493 -6.72 7.50 -19.23
N ILE A 494 -5.57 7.24 -19.81
CA ILE A 494 -4.54 8.25 -20.04
C ILE A 494 -5.04 9.15 -21.19
N PRO A 495 -5.12 10.48 -21.00
CA PRO A 495 -5.58 11.40 -22.03
C PRO A 495 -4.80 11.24 -23.34
N GLY A 496 -5.48 11.33 -24.49
CA GLY A 496 -4.87 11.14 -25.81
C GLY A 496 -4.56 9.70 -26.19
N SER A 497 -4.88 8.71 -25.34
CA SER A 497 -4.66 7.30 -25.65
C SER A 497 -5.65 6.76 -26.71
N HIS A 498 -5.12 5.95 -27.65
CA HIS A 498 -5.92 5.18 -28.59
C HIS A 498 -6.44 3.91 -27.92
N HIS A 499 -7.73 3.56 -28.12
CA HIS A 499 -8.33 2.44 -27.43
C HIS A 499 -8.62 1.27 -28.35
N ILE A 500 -8.03 0.15 -28.06
CA ILE A 500 -8.32 -1.15 -28.69
C ILE A 500 -8.25 -2.23 -27.62
N PRO A 501 -9.39 -2.75 -27.14
CA PRO A 501 -9.41 -3.86 -26.17
C PRO A 501 -8.55 -5.03 -26.66
N LEU A 502 -7.81 -5.68 -25.76
CA LEU A 502 -6.87 -6.75 -26.12
C LEU A 502 -7.51 -7.83 -27.00
N GLY A 503 -8.78 -8.18 -26.73
CA GLY A 503 -9.53 -9.18 -27.50
C GLY A 503 -9.75 -8.79 -28.96
N GLN A 504 -9.78 -7.50 -29.29
CA GLN A 504 -9.99 -6.95 -30.62
C GLN A 504 -8.68 -6.62 -31.35
N LEU A 505 -7.56 -6.51 -30.63
CA LEU A 505 -6.30 -5.97 -31.16
C LEU A 505 -5.82 -6.67 -32.43
N ARG A 506 -5.89 -8.00 -32.50
CA ARG A 506 -5.45 -8.76 -33.69
C ARG A 506 -6.23 -8.42 -34.96
N GLY A 507 -7.47 -8.04 -34.84
CA GLY A 507 -8.32 -7.64 -35.97
C GLY A 507 -8.22 -6.16 -36.35
N ARG A 508 -7.53 -5.35 -35.54
CA ARG A 508 -7.49 -3.88 -35.70
C ARG A 508 -6.05 -3.32 -35.77
N LEU A 509 -5.06 -4.17 -36.06
CA LEU A 509 -3.65 -3.79 -36.17
C LEU A 509 -3.40 -2.70 -37.24
N GLU A 510 -4.19 -2.66 -38.28
CA GLU A 510 -4.10 -1.67 -39.37
C GLU A 510 -4.41 -0.22 -38.92
N GLU A 511 -5.07 -0.05 -37.77
CA GLU A 511 -5.36 1.26 -37.19
C GLU A 511 -4.10 1.89 -36.53
N LEU A 512 -3.06 1.09 -36.31
CA LEU A 512 -1.86 1.50 -35.58
C LEU A 512 -0.66 1.68 -36.53
N PRO A 513 0.05 2.81 -36.46
CA PRO A 513 1.24 3.02 -37.24
C PRO A 513 2.42 2.20 -36.67
N LYS A 514 3.17 1.51 -37.57
CA LYS A 514 4.24 0.60 -37.18
C LYS A 514 5.62 1.27 -37.02
N ASP A 515 5.75 2.50 -37.49
CA ASP A 515 7.00 3.25 -37.66
C ASP A 515 7.36 4.15 -36.48
N ARG A 516 6.51 4.20 -35.44
CA ARG A 516 6.71 5.02 -34.25
C ARG A 516 6.63 4.19 -32.97
N LEU A 517 7.03 4.81 -31.84
CA LEU A 517 6.91 4.19 -30.53
C LEU A 517 5.44 3.89 -30.19
N THR A 518 5.15 2.67 -29.78
CA THR A 518 3.84 2.30 -29.22
C THR A 518 4.02 1.92 -27.76
N VAL A 519 3.40 2.68 -26.86
CA VAL A 519 3.35 2.38 -25.42
C VAL A 519 2.00 1.74 -25.10
N THR A 520 2.01 0.48 -24.72
CA THR A 520 0.81 -0.26 -24.36
C THR A 520 0.55 -0.18 -22.86
N TYR A 521 -0.71 -0.02 -22.46
CA TYR A 521 -1.08 -0.09 -21.03
C TYR A 521 -2.40 -0.83 -20.80
N CYS A 522 -2.56 -1.36 -19.59
CA CYS A 522 -3.82 -1.85 -19.03
C CYS A 522 -3.85 -1.55 -17.52
N ALA A 523 -4.77 -2.12 -16.78
CA ALA A 523 -4.89 -1.83 -15.35
C ALA A 523 -3.63 -2.17 -14.53
N ILE A 524 -2.98 -3.33 -14.77
CA ILE A 524 -1.88 -3.85 -13.93
C ILE A 524 -0.65 -4.39 -14.71
N GLY A 525 -0.63 -4.30 -16.05
CA GLY A 525 0.53 -4.69 -16.86
C GLY A 525 0.37 -5.99 -17.68
N VAL A 526 -0.42 -6.96 -17.25
CA VAL A 526 -0.48 -8.30 -17.88
C VAL A 526 -1.04 -8.28 -19.31
N ARG A 527 -2.18 -7.59 -19.53
CA ARG A 527 -2.79 -7.47 -20.85
C ARG A 527 -1.94 -6.62 -21.79
N SER A 528 -1.31 -5.58 -21.28
CA SER A 528 -0.40 -4.73 -22.06
C SER A 528 0.86 -5.48 -22.49
N TYR A 529 1.42 -6.37 -21.66
CA TYR A 529 2.48 -7.29 -22.10
C TYR A 529 2.02 -8.17 -23.26
N ASN A 530 0.85 -8.80 -23.15
CA ASN A 530 0.28 -9.59 -24.24
C ASN A 530 0.06 -8.76 -25.52
N ALA A 531 -0.41 -7.53 -25.39
CA ALA A 531 -0.57 -6.60 -26.52
C ALA A 531 0.80 -6.27 -27.16
N ALA A 532 1.80 -5.96 -26.36
CA ALA A 532 3.16 -5.70 -26.86
C ALA A 532 3.69 -6.90 -27.65
N ARG A 533 3.50 -8.12 -27.15
CA ARG A 533 3.91 -9.35 -27.89
C ARG A 533 3.16 -9.52 -29.20
N ILE A 534 1.86 -9.22 -29.23
CA ILE A 534 1.06 -9.24 -30.47
C ILE A 534 1.63 -8.24 -31.46
N LEU A 535 1.87 -7.00 -31.05
CA LEU A 535 2.40 -5.94 -31.90
C LEU A 535 3.79 -6.29 -32.46
N MET A 536 4.73 -6.67 -31.59
CA MET A 536 6.11 -7.02 -31.99
C MET A 536 6.13 -8.15 -33.02
N GLN A 537 5.30 -9.20 -32.84
CA GLN A 537 5.19 -10.32 -33.77
C GLN A 537 4.47 -9.97 -35.08
N ASN A 538 3.83 -8.80 -35.15
CA ASN A 538 3.20 -8.26 -36.35
C ASN A 538 3.96 -7.09 -36.99
N GLY A 539 5.26 -6.96 -36.66
CA GLY A 539 6.18 -6.05 -37.31
C GLY A 539 6.25 -4.62 -36.75
N PHE A 540 5.74 -4.41 -35.52
CA PHE A 540 6.01 -3.18 -34.78
C PHE A 540 7.40 -3.29 -34.14
N THR A 541 8.30 -2.41 -34.47
CA THR A 541 9.71 -2.50 -34.06
C THR A 541 10.03 -1.77 -32.77
N ASN A 542 9.20 -0.83 -32.37
CA ASN A 542 9.39 -0.03 -31.16
C ASN A 542 8.14 -0.07 -30.27
N VAL A 543 8.10 -1.03 -29.36
CA VAL A 543 6.97 -1.26 -28.46
C VAL A 543 7.47 -1.30 -27.02
N LYS A 544 6.84 -0.51 -26.15
CA LYS A 544 7.08 -0.52 -24.71
C LYS A 544 5.78 -0.79 -23.94
N VAL A 545 5.91 -1.26 -22.73
CA VAL A 545 4.81 -1.48 -21.78
C VAL A 545 4.93 -0.47 -20.66
N LEU A 546 3.84 0.20 -20.29
CA LEU A 546 3.82 1.09 -19.12
C LEU A 546 3.93 0.26 -17.84
N GLU A 547 4.95 0.54 -17.03
CA GLU A 547 5.19 -0.12 -15.75
C GLU A 547 4.01 0.07 -14.79
N GLY A 548 3.58 -1.01 -14.15
CA GLY A 548 2.51 -0.98 -13.15
C GLY A 548 1.10 -0.70 -13.66
N GLY A 549 0.94 -0.31 -14.94
CA GLY A 549 -0.35 0.00 -15.57
C GLY A 549 -1.06 1.22 -14.98
N THR A 550 -2.36 1.39 -15.31
CA THR A 550 -3.12 2.59 -14.89
C THR A 550 -3.31 2.70 -13.39
N SER A 551 -3.41 1.60 -12.67
CA SER A 551 -3.55 1.63 -11.20
C SER A 551 -2.35 2.28 -10.53
N PHE A 552 -1.15 1.99 -11.02
CA PHE A 552 0.08 2.60 -10.55
C PHE A 552 0.24 4.05 -11.06
N TYR A 553 -0.06 4.27 -12.33
CA TYR A 553 -0.02 5.61 -12.94
C TYR A 553 -0.89 6.62 -12.18
N GLN A 554 -2.10 6.22 -11.77
CA GLN A 554 -2.98 7.08 -10.97
C GLN A 554 -2.38 7.45 -9.61
N SER A 555 -1.69 6.52 -8.94
CA SER A 555 -1.02 6.81 -7.67
C SER A 555 0.16 7.78 -7.86
N MET A 556 0.86 7.71 -9.01
CA MET A 556 1.93 8.67 -9.33
C MET A 556 1.40 10.09 -9.55
N HIS A 557 0.16 10.22 -9.99
CA HIS A 557 -0.52 11.50 -10.23
C HIS A 557 -1.51 11.87 -9.12
N TYR A 558 -1.44 11.18 -7.99
CA TYR A 558 -2.28 11.51 -6.84
C TYR A 558 -1.99 12.94 -6.37
N GLN A 559 -3.03 13.75 -6.34
CA GLN A 559 -3.02 15.06 -5.73
C GLN A 559 -4.05 15.03 -4.60
N LYS A 560 -3.64 15.51 -3.43
CA LYS A 560 -4.59 15.68 -2.33
C LYS A 560 -5.73 16.55 -2.83
N PRO A 561 -7.00 16.11 -2.73
CA PRO A 561 -8.12 16.98 -3.02
C PRO A 561 -7.98 18.26 -2.18
N GLU A 562 -8.04 19.44 -2.83
CA GLU A 562 -8.13 20.70 -2.11
C GLU A 562 -9.35 20.60 -1.19
N GLU A 563 -9.16 20.80 0.10
CA GLU A 563 -10.30 20.99 0.99
C GLU A 563 -11.11 22.16 0.42
N PRO A 564 -12.40 21.97 0.12
CA PRO A 564 -13.20 23.10 -0.30
C PRO A 564 -12.99 24.17 0.77
N VAL A 565 -12.55 25.35 0.37
CA VAL A 565 -12.46 26.51 1.25
C VAL A 565 -13.88 26.74 1.74
N LEU A 566 -14.18 26.19 2.90
CA LEU A 566 -15.41 26.52 3.61
C LEU A 566 -15.31 28.02 3.84
N ALA A 567 -16.02 28.80 3.02
CA ALA A 567 -16.27 30.18 3.34
C ALA A 567 -16.68 30.19 4.83
N GLU A 568 -15.97 30.98 5.63
CA GLU A 568 -16.29 31.12 7.05
C GLU A 568 -17.77 31.47 7.13
N ILE A 569 -18.58 30.46 7.46
CA ILE A 569 -19.99 30.66 7.77
C ILE A 569 -19.97 31.46 9.05
N THR A 570 -20.27 32.74 8.92
CA THR A 570 -20.35 33.67 10.05
C THR A 570 -21.30 33.08 11.10
N GLN A 571 -21.07 33.40 12.37
CA GLN A 571 -21.89 32.90 13.48
C GLN A 571 -23.38 33.21 13.30
N GLU A 572 -23.77 34.18 12.47
CA GLU A 572 -25.15 34.49 12.12
C GLU A 572 -25.82 33.46 11.18
N GLU A 573 -25.06 32.75 10.34
CA GLU A 573 -25.60 31.67 9.49
C GLU A 573 -25.75 30.35 10.26
N LYS A 574 -24.92 30.12 11.30
CA LYS A 574 -25.11 28.97 12.22
C LYS A 574 -26.42 28.99 13.00
N ASN A 575 -26.99 30.17 13.21
CA ASN A 575 -28.27 30.32 13.93
C ASN A 575 -29.50 30.23 13.02
N LYS A 576 -29.33 30.18 11.69
CA LYS A 576 -30.47 30.00 10.77
C LYS A 576 -30.73 28.58 10.33
N THR A 577 -29.79 27.64 10.60
CA THR A 577 -29.92 26.22 10.26
C THR A 577 -30.27 25.31 11.47
N ALA A 578 -30.59 25.89 12.62
CA ALA A 578 -31.08 25.15 13.79
C ALA A 578 -32.60 24.90 13.70
N GLY A 579 -33.05 24.30 12.62
CA GLY A 579 -34.30 23.53 12.60
C GLY A 579 -33.88 22.07 12.58
N GLU A 580 -34.08 21.34 13.66
CA GLU A 580 -33.90 19.90 13.79
C GLU A 580 -34.71 19.16 12.71
N LYS A 581 -34.18 19.00 11.50
CA LYS A 581 -34.58 17.93 10.60
C LYS A 581 -33.72 16.73 10.90
N GLU A 582 -34.35 15.63 11.24
CA GLU A 582 -33.72 14.33 11.56
C GLU A 582 -32.78 13.91 10.42
N LEU A 583 -31.49 13.80 10.69
CA LEU A 583 -30.48 13.39 9.73
C LEU A 583 -30.78 11.95 9.32
N ARG A 584 -31.07 11.71 8.03
CA ARG A 584 -31.35 10.36 7.53
C ARG A 584 -30.07 9.53 7.51
N LEU A 585 -30.10 8.34 8.12
CA LEU A 585 -28.95 7.44 8.21
C LEU A 585 -29.09 6.29 7.22
N VAL A 586 -28.04 6.01 6.47
CA VAL A 586 -27.96 4.89 5.52
C VAL A 586 -26.75 4.02 5.83
N ASP A 587 -26.99 2.82 6.30
CA ASP A 587 -25.94 1.85 6.54
C ASP A 587 -25.72 0.98 5.30
N CYS A 588 -24.55 1.13 4.69
CA CYS A 588 -24.05 0.35 3.54
C CYS A 588 -22.89 -0.58 3.93
N CYS A 589 -22.65 -0.80 5.23
CA CYS A 589 -21.58 -1.68 5.68
C CYS A 589 -21.80 -3.12 5.18
N GLY A 590 -20.72 -3.73 4.69
CA GLY A 590 -20.75 -5.07 4.09
C GLY A 590 -21.21 -5.12 2.64
N LEU A 591 -21.74 -4.03 2.09
CA LEU A 591 -22.02 -3.94 0.64
C LEU A 591 -20.72 -3.65 -0.11
N GLN A 592 -20.58 -4.25 -1.29
CA GLN A 592 -19.50 -3.97 -2.25
C GLN A 592 -20.05 -3.20 -3.44
N CYS A 593 -19.18 -2.42 -4.11
CA CYS A 593 -19.57 -1.66 -5.31
C CYS A 593 -20.30 -2.56 -6.33
N PRO A 594 -21.45 -2.10 -6.90
CA PRO A 594 -22.06 -0.77 -6.79
C PRO A 594 -23.12 -0.60 -5.66
N GLY A 595 -23.26 -1.60 -4.77
CA GLY A 595 -24.29 -1.66 -3.73
C GLY A 595 -24.45 -0.39 -2.89
N PRO A 596 -23.37 0.20 -2.33
CA PRO A 596 -23.46 1.45 -1.56
C PRO A 596 -24.03 2.61 -2.39
N ILE A 597 -23.56 2.80 -3.63
CA ILE A 597 -24.03 3.89 -4.51
C ILE A 597 -25.51 3.73 -4.88
N MET A 598 -25.94 2.50 -5.16
CA MET A 598 -27.33 2.22 -5.45
C MET A 598 -28.26 2.58 -4.28
N LYS A 599 -27.86 2.20 -3.07
CA LYS A 599 -28.63 2.48 -1.86
C LYS A 599 -28.72 3.97 -1.55
N VAL A 600 -27.62 4.71 -1.76
CA VAL A 600 -27.58 6.17 -1.66
C VAL A 600 -28.55 6.78 -2.68
N HIS A 601 -28.47 6.34 -3.94
CA HIS A 601 -29.35 6.84 -5.00
C HIS A 601 -30.84 6.62 -4.71
N GLU A 602 -31.24 5.44 -4.21
CA GLU A 602 -32.61 5.16 -3.79
C GLU A 602 -33.05 6.07 -2.65
N THR A 603 -32.18 6.27 -1.65
CA THR A 603 -32.49 7.13 -0.51
C THR A 603 -32.66 8.59 -0.92
N LEU A 604 -31.78 9.12 -1.77
CA LEU A 604 -31.86 10.50 -2.24
C LEU A 604 -33.09 10.74 -3.14
N LYS A 605 -33.60 9.74 -3.83
CA LYS A 605 -34.86 9.85 -4.59
C LYS A 605 -36.06 10.17 -3.69
N GLU A 606 -36.06 9.65 -2.48
CA GLU A 606 -37.14 9.81 -1.50
C GLU A 606 -36.96 11.05 -0.58
N MET A 607 -35.87 11.80 -0.72
CA MET A 607 -35.55 12.99 0.06
C MET A 607 -35.94 14.27 -0.73
N ASP A 608 -36.16 15.36 -0.01
CA ASP A 608 -36.36 16.69 -0.61
C ASP A 608 -35.01 17.33 -0.97
N ASP A 609 -35.00 18.22 -1.96
CA ASP A 609 -33.80 18.94 -2.36
C ASP A 609 -33.25 19.77 -1.18
N GLY A 610 -31.92 19.72 -0.99
CA GLY A 610 -31.22 20.36 0.12
C GLY A 610 -31.17 19.53 1.41
N GLU A 611 -31.82 18.38 1.50
CA GLU A 611 -31.70 17.47 2.64
C GLU A 611 -30.37 16.71 2.58
N THR A 612 -29.83 16.38 3.76
CA THR A 612 -28.54 15.69 3.89
C THR A 612 -28.73 14.27 4.44
N VAL A 613 -28.04 13.30 3.84
CA VAL A 613 -27.98 11.91 4.29
C VAL A 613 -26.57 11.58 4.80
N LYS A 614 -26.48 10.87 5.93
CA LYS A 614 -25.25 10.27 6.44
C LYS A 614 -25.19 8.81 5.97
N VAL A 615 -24.11 8.42 5.30
CA VAL A 615 -23.91 7.07 4.75
C VAL A 615 -22.66 6.46 5.37
N SER A 616 -22.76 5.23 5.88
CA SER A 616 -21.62 4.43 6.34
C SER A 616 -21.38 3.25 5.38
N ALA A 617 -20.13 2.99 5.00
CA ALA A 617 -19.74 1.86 4.15
C ALA A 617 -18.36 1.31 4.54
N THR A 618 -18.17 0.01 4.38
CA THR A 618 -16.88 -0.66 4.64
C THR A 618 -16.07 -0.92 3.36
N ASP A 619 -16.62 -0.59 2.20
CA ASP A 619 -15.91 -0.68 0.92
C ASP A 619 -14.85 0.42 0.83
N MET A 620 -13.60 0.04 0.57
CA MET A 620 -12.46 0.95 0.47
C MET A 620 -12.53 1.87 -0.77
N GLY A 621 -13.18 1.44 -1.85
CA GLY A 621 -13.42 2.23 -3.05
C GLY A 621 -14.56 3.25 -2.92
N PHE A 622 -15.45 3.05 -1.96
CA PHE A 622 -16.68 3.85 -1.81
C PHE A 622 -16.45 5.37 -1.70
N PRO A 623 -15.45 5.90 -0.95
CA PRO A 623 -15.26 7.35 -0.85
C PRO A 623 -14.90 8.04 -2.18
N ARG A 624 -14.21 7.32 -3.07
CA ARG A 624 -13.84 7.81 -4.42
C ARG A 624 -15.03 7.69 -5.38
N ASP A 625 -15.69 6.55 -5.34
CA ASP A 625 -16.84 6.26 -6.20
C ASP A 625 -18.01 7.20 -5.92
N ILE A 626 -18.31 7.46 -4.65
CA ILE A 626 -19.42 8.33 -4.25
C ILE A 626 -19.13 9.81 -4.59
N GLU A 627 -17.89 10.24 -4.49
CA GLU A 627 -17.48 11.60 -4.87
C GLU A 627 -17.68 11.82 -6.38
N SER A 628 -17.18 10.91 -7.18
CA SER A 628 -17.36 10.92 -8.63
C SER A 628 -18.85 10.86 -9.01
N TRP A 629 -19.62 10.07 -8.29
CA TRP A 629 -21.07 9.96 -8.48
C TRP A 629 -21.81 11.26 -8.11
N CYS A 630 -21.50 11.88 -6.98
CA CYS A 630 -22.09 13.15 -6.56
C CYS A 630 -21.85 14.25 -7.61
N GLN A 631 -20.61 14.38 -8.10
CA GLN A 631 -20.25 15.36 -9.13
C GLN A 631 -21.08 15.18 -10.42
N ARG A 632 -21.34 13.93 -10.81
CA ARG A 632 -22.10 13.61 -12.04
C ARG A 632 -23.61 13.73 -11.90
N THR A 633 -24.13 13.59 -10.69
CA THR A 633 -25.57 13.60 -10.42
C THR A 633 -26.07 14.90 -9.82
N GLY A 634 -25.21 15.92 -9.71
CA GLY A 634 -25.56 17.23 -9.17
C GLY A 634 -25.82 17.26 -7.67
N ASN A 635 -25.43 16.20 -6.95
CA ASN A 635 -25.45 16.16 -5.50
C ASN A 635 -24.16 16.72 -4.90
N THR A 636 -24.19 17.21 -3.67
CA THR A 636 -23.01 17.76 -3.01
C THR A 636 -22.51 16.80 -1.93
N LEU A 637 -21.25 16.39 -2.04
CA LEU A 637 -20.57 15.68 -0.98
C LEU A 637 -20.11 16.70 0.08
N VAL A 638 -20.80 16.71 1.23
CA VAL A 638 -20.61 17.73 2.27
C VAL A 638 -19.40 17.42 3.15
N LYS A 639 -19.21 16.14 3.51
CA LYS A 639 -18.17 15.72 4.44
C LYS A 639 -17.80 14.26 4.24
N LYS A 640 -16.51 13.92 4.46
CA LYS A 640 -16.01 12.54 4.57
C LYS A 640 -15.37 12.36 5.95
N GLU A 641 -15.65 11.23 6.58
CA GLU A 641 -15.07 10.83 7.86
C GLU A 641 -14.73 9.35 7.81
N ARG A 642 -13.81 8.91 8.66
CA ARG A 642 -13.50 7.49 8.82
C ARG A 642 -13.57 7.12 10.29
N GLU A 643 -14.35 6.12 10.62
CA GLU A 643 -14.46 5.55 11.96
C GLU A 643 -14.02 4.08 11.94
N GLY A 644 -12.78 3.81 12.33
CA GLY A 644 -12.19 2.47 12.23
C GLY A 644 -12.15 1.94 10.79
N LYS A 645 -12.90 0.87 10.50
CA LYS A 645 -13.01 0.29 9.16
C LYS A 645 -14.16 0.85 8.31
N GLN A 646 -14.91 1.82 8.84
CA GLN A 646 -16.06 2.39 8.13
C GLN A 646 -15.73 3.76 7.56
N ASN A 647 -16.03 3.94 6.28
CA ASN A 647 -16.03 5.22 5.60
C ASN A 647 -17.42 5.86 5.80
N ILE A 648 -17.46 7.07 6.32
CA ILE A 648 -18.69 7.82 6.57
C ILE A 648 -18.70 9.03 5.67
N VAL A 649 -19.77 9.20 4.90
CA VAL A 649 -19.93 10.36 4.02
C VAL A 649 -21.28 11.04 4.27
N TYR A 650 -21.29 12.35 4.13
CA TYR A 650 -22.49 13.18 4.21
C TYR A 650 -22.77 13.75 2.84
N ILE A 651 -23.96 13.48 2.30
CA ILE A 651 -24.36 13.85 0.95
C ILE A 651 -25.61 14.70 1.04
N GLN A 652 -25.56 15.90 0.49
CA GLN A 652 -26.71 16.79 0.35
C GLN A 652 -27.31 16.62 -1.03
N LYS A 653 -28.60 16.41 -1.11
CA LYS A 653 -29.33 16.36 -2.38
C LYS A 653 -29.31 17.72 -3.05
N GLY A 654 -28.84 17.75 -4.29
CA GLY A 654 -28.71 18.99 -5.08
C GLY A 654 -30.04 19.54 -5.57
N THR A 655 -30.15 20.86 -5.59
CA THR A 655 -31.33 21.62 -6.11
C THR A 655 -31.30 21.74 -7.64
N GLN A 656 -30.19 21.38 -8.32
CA GLN A 656 -29.99 21.59 -9.76
C GLN A 656 -30.18 20.35 -10.63
N GLY A 657 -30.96 19.37 -10.21
CA GLY A 657 -31.21 18.14 -10.98
C GLY A 657 -32.14 18.25 -12.20
N ARG A 658 -32.53 19.44 -12.66
CA ARG A 658 -33.46 19.59 -13.81
C ARG A 658 -32.90 20.29 -15.03
N ASP A 659 -31.79 21.02 -14.97
CA ASP A 659 -31.36 21.89 -16.08
C ASP A 659 -30.02 21.56 -16.75
N ILE A 660 -29.29 20.54 -16.31
CA ILE A 660 -28.06 20.12 -17.00
C ILE A 660 -28.35 19.30 -18.29
N CYS A 661 -29.57 18.82 -18.45
CA CYS A 661 -30.00 18.16 -19.69
C CYS A 661 -30.56 19.11 -20.77
N ALA A 662 -30.73 20.41 -20.47
CA ALA A 662 -31.36 21.33 -21.41
C ALA A 662 -30.41 22.35 -22.09
N ALA A 663 -29.12 22.39 -21.70
CA ALA A 663 -28.20 23.43 -22.19
C ALA A 663 -27.12 22.93 -23.18
N SER A 664 -27.25 21.74 -23.74
CA SER A 664 -26.38 21.27 -24.84
C SER A 664 -27.10 20.33 -25.79
N ALA A 665 -28.24 20.77 -26.33
CA ALA A 665 -28.96 20.08 -27.39
C ALA A 665 -28.42 20.51 -28.77
N ASP A 666 -27.12 20.47 -28.96
CA ASP A 666 -26.50 20.41 -30.29
C ASP A 666 -25.16 19.67 -30.16
N GLN A 667 -25.09 18.53 -30.84
CA GLN A 667 -23.96 17.61 -30.94
C GLN A 667 -23.66 16.79 -29.65
N ASN A 668 -24.51 15.77 -29.37
CA ASN A 668 -24.07 14.74 -28.44
C ASN A 668 -24.26 13.35 -29.04
N PRO A 669 -23.18 12.57 -29.09
CA PRO A 669 -23.21 11.16 -29.47
C PRO A 669 -23.99 10.36 -28.43
N ALA A 670 -24.43 9.19 -28.85
CA ALA A 670 -25.14 8.15 -28.13
C ALA A 670 -24.84 8.11 -26.64
N ASN A 671 -25.86 8.16 -25.80
CA ASN A 671 -25.76 8.32 -24.34
C ASN A 671 -26.43 7.16 -23.59
N GLY A 672 -27.11 6.25 -24.29
CA GLY A 672 -27.75 5.07 -23.73
C GLY A 672 -26.78 3.94 -23.44
N LYS A 673 -27.27 2.92 -22.73
CA LYS A 673 -26.58 1.65 -22.50
C LYS A 673 -27.49 0.53 -22.94
N THR A 674 -27.01 -0.39 -23.79
CA THR A 674 -27.79 -1.56 -24.15
C THR A 674 -27.10 -2.85 -23.80
N MET A 675 -27.89 -3.89 -23.54
CA MET A 675 -27.40 -5.23 -23.26
C MET A 675 -28.22 -6.27 -23.94
N VAL A 676 -27.58 -7.19 -24.65
CA VAL A 676 -28.22 -8.43 -25.10
C VAL A 676 -28.00 -9.49 -24.03
N VAL A 677 -29.06 -9.94 -23.42
CA VAL A 677 -29.04 -11.05 -22.46
C VAL A 677 -29.45 -12.34 -23.21
N PHE A 678 -28.44 -13.09 -23.63
CA PHE A 678 -28.61 -14.32 -24.37
C PHE A 678 -28.65 -15.53 -23.44
N SER A 679 -27.89 -15.49 -22.33
CA SER A 679 -27.76 -16.63 -21.43
C SER A 679 -28.90 -16.74 -20.44
N GLY A 680 -29.35 -17.99 -20.17
CA GLY A 680 -30.29 -18.34 -19.09
C GLY A 680 -29.57 -18.77 -17.80
N ASP A 681 -28.27 -18.47 -17.61
CA ASP A 681 -27.53 -18.84 -16.42
C ASP A 681 -27.70 -17.79 -15.32
N MET A 682 -27.82 -18.24 -14.06
CA MET A 682 -28.09 -17.36 -12.92
C MET A 682 -27.01 -16.31 -12.67
N ASP A 683 -25.75 -16.69 -12.74
CA ASP A 683 -24.58 -15.82 -12.52
C ASP A 683 -24.47 -14.75 -13.61
N LYS A 684 -24.73 -15.09 -14.85
CA LYS A 684 -24.73 -14.13 -15.97
C LYS A 684 -25.92 -13.17 -15.90
N ALA A 685 -27.10 -13.68 -15.57
CA ALA A 685 -28.27 -12.83 -15.34
C ALA A 685 -28.06 -11.86 -14.16
N LEU A 686 -27.44 -12.32 -13.06
CA LEU A 686 -27.07 -11.45 -11.95
C LEU A 686 -26.13 -10.32 -12.41
N ALA A 687 -25.07 -10.65 -13.15
CA ALA A 687 -24.13 -9.67 -13.69
C ALA A 687 -24.85 -8.63 -14.59
N SER A 688 -25.75 -9.10 -15.48
CA SER A 688 -26.51 -8.20 -16.37
C SER A 688 -27.34 -7.19 -15.58
N PHE A 689 -28.08 -7.62 -14.56
CA PHE A 689 -28.91 -6.72 -13.77
C PHE A 689 -28.08 -5.82 -12.82
N ILE A 690 -26.94 -6.27 -12.32
CA ILE A 690 -25.99 -5.42 -11.56
C ILE A 690 -25.51 -4.26 -12.44
N ILE A 691 -25.07 -4.57 -13.67
CA ILE A 691 -24.58 -3.56 -14.61
C ILE A 691 -25.70 -2.61 -15.00
N ALA A 692 -26.90 -3.13 -15.32
CA ALA A 692 -28.06 -2.33 -15.71
C ALA A 692 -28.48 -1.35 -14.60
N ASN A 693 -28.58 -1.83 -13.36
CA ASN A 693 -28.91 -0.97 -12.22
C ASN A 693 -27.83 0.07 -11.93
N GLY A 694 -26.55 -0.30 -12.05
CA GLY A 694 -25.44 0.64 -11.93
C GLY A 694 -25.51 1.76 -12.99
N ALA A 695 -25.77 1.43 -14.24
CA ALA A 695 -25.90 2.41 -15.32
C ALA A 695 -27.15 3.30 -15.14
N ALA A 696 -28.27 2.73 -14.72
CA ALA A 696 -29.50 3.51 -14.44
C ALA A 696 -29.30 4.45 -13.24
N ALA A 697 -28.57 4.02 -12.20
CA ALA A 697 -28.21 4.88 -11.05
C ALA A 697 -27.28 6.05 -11.44
N MET A 698 -26.55 5.91 -12.55
CA MET A 698 -25.75 6.99 -13.16
C MET A 698 -26.56 7.93 -14.05
N GLY A 699 -27.90 7.82 -14.04
CA GLY A 699 -28.81 8.64 -14.84
C GLY A 699 -28.79 8.34 -16.34
N ARG A 700 -28.33 7.13 -16.75
CA ARG A 700 -28.28 6.74 -18.16
C ARG A 700 -29.50 5.93 -18.55
N PRO A 701 -30.10 6.14 -19.73
CA PRO A 701 -31.12 5.24 -20.27
C PRO A 701 -30.50 3.87 -20.54
N VAL A 702 -31.15 2.81 -20.04
CA VAL A 702 -30.65 1.44 -20.18
C VAL A 702 -31.70 0.58 -20.83
N THR A 703 -31.32 -0.16 -21.88
CA THR A 703 -32.18 -1.19 -22.54
C THR A 703 -31.54 -2.56 -22.41
N MET A 704 -32.25 -3.52 -21.83
CA MET A 704 -31.87 -4.93 -21.78
C MET A 704 -32.72 -5.74 -22.75
N PHE A 705 -32.11 -6.34 -23.76
CA PHE A 705 -32.77 -7.13 -24.78
C PHE A 705 -32.56 -8.63 -24.53
N PHE A 706 -33.62 -9.33 -24.18
CA PHE A 706 -33.58 -10.76 -23.82
C PHE A 706 -33.92 -11.61 -25.04
N THR A 707 -33.01 -12.51 -25.39
CA THR A 707 -33.15 -13.39 -26.54
C THR A 707 -32.77 -14.82 -26.19
N PHE A 708 -33.32 -15.81 -26.92
CA PHE A 708 -33.11 -17.24 -26.70
C PHE A 708 -33.17 -17.65 -25.21
N TRP A 709 -32.11 -18.19 -24.67
CA TRP A 709 -32.07 -18.73 -23.29
C TRP A 709 -32.25 -17.62 -22.23
N GLY A 710 -31.89 -16.38 -22.56
CA GLY A 710 -32.13 -15.23 -21.70
C GLY A 710 -33.60 -14.96 -21.41
N LEU A 711 -34.52 -15.34 -22.32
CA LEU A 711 -35.96 -15.24 -22.10
C LEU A 711 -36.45 -16.00 -20.86
N ASN A 712 -35.74 -17.09 -20.46
CA ASN A 712 -36.07 -17.85 -19.25
C ASN A 712 -35.95 -17.05 -17.97
N VAL A 713 -35.14 -15.99 -17.96
CA VAL A 713 -34.95 -15.04 -16.82
C VAL A 713 -36.26 -14.29 -16.56
N LEU A 714 -36.97 -13.91 -17.65
CA LEU A 714 -38.16 -13.09 -17.62
C LEU A 714 -39.49 -13.93 -17.51
N ARG A 715 -39.42 -15.25 -17.51
CA ARG A 715 -40.63 -16.09 -17.43
C ARG A 715 -41.25 -16.02 -16.03
N LYS A 716 -42.58 -15.97 -15.97
CA LYS A 716 -43.35 -16.11 -14.73
C LYS A 716 -43.09 -17.48 -14.09
N PRO A 717 -42.87 -17.56 -12.79
CA PRO A 717 -42.60 -18.84 -12.11
C PRO A 717 -43.79 -19.80 -12.15
N GLU A 718 -45.03 -19.27 -12.21
CA GLU A 718 -46.28 -20.06 -12.31
C GLU A 718 -46.53 -20.52 -13.73
N ASN A 719 -47.17 -21.68 -13.84
CA ASN A 719 -47.54 -22.24 -15.14
C ASN A 719 -48.79 -21.54 -15.69
N GLN A 720 -48.62 -20.78 -16.77
CA GLN A 720 -49.74 -20.10 -17.42
C GLN A 720 -50.51 -21.08 -18.35
N LYS A 721 -51.83 -21.01 -18.32
CA LYS A 721 -52.70 -21.81 -19.22
C LYS A 721 -52.77 -21.16 -20.61
N VAL A 722 -51.79 -21.48 -21.45
CA VAL A 722 -51.72 -21.00 -22.84
C VAL A 722 -51.86 -22.15 -23.85
N LYS A 723 -52.47 -21.87 -25.01
CA LYS A 723 -52.58 -22.85 -26.11
C LYS A 723 -51.20 -22.98 -26.79
N LYS A 724 -50.64 -24.19 -26.76
CA LYS A 724 -49.34 -24.55 -27.36
C LYS A 724 -49.46 -25.85 -28.16
N SER A 725 -48.66 -25.97 -29.23
CA SER A 725 -48.44 -27.23 -29.94
C SER A 725 -47.76 -28.26 -29.03
N LEU A 726 -47.70 -29.52 -29.44
CA LEU A 726 -47.07 -30.61 -28.71
C LEU A 726 -45.56 -30.33 -28.50
N ILE A 727 -44.87 -29.83 -29.53
CA ILE A 727 -43.46 -29.51 -29.52
C ILE A 727 -43.19 -28.33 -28.58
N GLU A 728 -43.97 -27.24 -28.65
CA GLU A 728 -43.84 -26.08 -27.73
C GLU A 728 -44.09 -26.45 -26.27
N LYS A 729 -45.00 -27.40 -26.01
CA LYS A 729 -45.24 -27.91 -24.65
C LYS A 729 -44.01 -28.68 -24.14
N MET A 730 -43.40 -29.51 -25.00
CA MET A 730 -42.20 -30.26 -24.66
C MET A 730 -41.01 -29.33 -24.35
N PHE A 731 -40.71 -28.35 -25.22
CA PHE A 731 -39.69 -27.34 -24.98
C PHE A 731 -39.96 -26.55 -23.71
N GLY A 732 -41.17 -26.08 -23.50
CA GLY A 732 -41.56 -25.33 -22.32
C GLY A 732 -41.41 -26.09 -20.99
N ALA A 733 -41.51 -27.45 -21.04
CA ALA A 733 -41.30 -28.31 -19.84
C ALA A 733 -39.81 -28.52 -19.53
N MET A 734 -38.96 -28.52 -20.57
CA MET A 734 -37.52 -28.73 -20.43
C MET A 734 -36.77 -27.46 -19.97
N MET A 735 -37.32 -26.28 -20.23
CA MET A 735 -36.67 -25.00 -19.91
C MET A 735 -36.98 -24.54 -18.48
N PRO A 736 -36.04 -23.93 -17.77
CA PRO A 736 -36.30 -23.32 -16.46
C PRO A 736 -37.33 -22.21 -16.58
N ARG A 737 -38.19 -22.06 -15.57
CA ARG A 737 -39.18 -21.00 -15.49
C ARG A 737 -38.86 -20.03 -14.38
N GLY A 738 -38.56 -18.77 -14.79
CA GLY A 738 -38.34 -17.69 -13.90
C GLY A 738 -36.96 -17.69 -13.25
N ASN A 739 -36.58 -16.54 -12.72
CA ASN A 739 -35.29 -16.25 -12.12
C ASN A 739 -34.85 -17.18 -10.95
N GLN A 740 -35.83 -17.76 -10.25
CA GLN A 740 -35.53 -18.64 -9.10
C GLN A 740 -35.06 -20.05 -9.50
N LYS A 741 -35.39 -20.52 -10.72
CA LYS A 741 -35.04 -21.87 -11.20
C LYS A 741 -33.81 -21.90 -12.12
N LEU A 742 -33.16 -20.76 -12.35
CA LEU A 742 -31.93 -20.71 -13.12
C LEU A 742 -30.80 -21.46 -12.45
N LYS A 743 -29.89 -21.98 -13.24
CA LYS A 743 -28.71 -22.74 -12.78
C LYS A 743 -27.46 -21.88 -12.96
N LEU A 744 -26.39 -22.23 -12.25
CA LEU A 744 -25.07 -21.61 -12.51
C LEU A 744 -24.51 -22.10 -13.85
N SER A 745 -23.77 -21.22 -14.54
CA SER A 745 -23.05 -21.54 -15.78
C SER A 745 -22.00 -22.63 -15.59
N LYS A 746 -21.31 -22.59 -14.43
CA LYS A 746 -20.30 -23.57 -14.02
C LYS A 746 -20.56 -24.03 -12.60
N MET A 747 -20.01 -25.19 -12.21
CA MET A 747 -20.10 -25.75 -10.85
C MET A 747 -21.55 -25.96 -10.34
N ASN A 748 -22.52 -26.19 -11.23
CA ASN A 748 -23.91 -26.39 -10.81
C ASN A 748 -24.12 -27.69 -10.02
N MET A 749 -23.33 -28.76 -10.27
CA MET A 749 -23.28 -30.01 -9.51
C MET A 749 -24.70 -30.57 -9.19
N GLY A 750 -25.55 -30.69 -10.19
CA GLY A 750 -26.94 -31.15 -10.01
C GLY A 750 -27.86 -30.17 -9.25
N GLY A 751 -27.47 -28.89 -9.15
CA GLY A 751 -28.20 -27.83 -8.45
C GLY A 751 -27.67 -27.52 -7.03
N LEU A 752 -26.71 -28.33 -6.54
CA LEU A 752 -26.07 -28.07 -5.23
C LEU A 752 -25.29 -26.75 -5.26
N GLY A 753 -24.52 -26.50 -6.33
CA GLY A 753 -23.77 -25.27 -6.51
C GLY A 753 -24.64 -24.01 -6.50
N THR A 754 -25.80 -24.05 -7.19
CA THR A 754 -26.78 -22.95 -7.14
C THR A 754 -27.31 -22.71 -5.72
N LYS A 755 -27.59 -23.75 -4.94
CA LYS A 755 -28.03 -23.61 -3.54
C LYS A 755 -26.94 -23.00 -2.67
N MET A 756 -25.69 -23.45 -2.84
CA MET A 756 -24.53 -22.90 -2.12
C MET A 756 -24.31 -21.43 -2.46
N MET A 757 -24.36 -21.08 -3.75
CA MET A 757 -24.22 -19.69 -4.19
C MET A 757 -25.29 -18.78 -3.57
N LYS A 758 -26.56 -19.19 -3.62
CA LYS A 758 -27.67 -18.44 -2.99
C LYS A 758 -27.50 -18.30 -1.48
N LYS A 759 -26.90 -19.29 -0.80
CA LYS A 759 -26.55 -19.18 0.63
C LYS A 759 -25.43 -18.16 0.84
N VAL A 760 -24.35 -18.24 0.09
CA VAL A 760 -23.23 -17.30 0.16
C VAL A 760 -23.67 -15.87 -0.12
N MET A 761 -24.50 -15.66 -1.14
CA MET A 761 -25.08 -14.34 -1.45
C MET A 761 -25.86 -13.79 -0.25
N ARG A 762 -26.66 -14.62 0.40
CA ARG A 762 -27.44 -14.24 1.58
C ARG A 762 -26.51 -13.90 2.78
N ASP A 763 -25.50 -14.76 3.01
CA ASP A 763 -24.55 -14.57 4.10
C ASP A 763 -23.64 -13.35 3.89
N LYS A 764 -23.49 -12.90 2.65
CA LYS A 764 -22.70 -11.71 2.22
C LYS A 764 -23.55 -10.49 1.90
N HIS A 765 -24.87 -10.55 2.16
CA HIS A 765 -25.84 -9.47 1.87
C HIS A 765 -25.82 -9.00 0.41
N VAL A 766 -25.57 -9.93 -0.53
CA VAL A 766 -25.67 -9.66 -1.96
C VAL A 766 -27.14 -9.81 -2.40
N ASP A 767 -27.65 -8.82 -3.13
CA ASP A 767 -29.02 -8.82 -3.63
C ASP A 767 -29.33 -10.06 -4.48
N THR A 768 -30.54 -10.57 -4.31
CA THR A 768 -31.02 -11.68 -5.14
C THR A 768 -31.34 -11.22 -6.55
N LEU A 769 -31.32 -12.12 -7.52
CA LEU A 769 -31.69 -11.79 -8.89
C LEU A 769 -33.10 -11.18 -8.98
N ASP A 770 -34.02 -11.63 -8.15
CA ASP A 770 -35.38 -11.08 -8.07
C ASP A 770 -35.39 -9.62 -7.59
N SER A 771 -34.64 -9.33 -6.52
CA SER A 771 -34.44 -7.96 -6.01
C SER A 771 -33.86 -7.05 -7.06
N LEU A 772 -32.80 -7.49 -7.75
CA LEU A 772 -32.14 -6.71 -8.80
C LEU A 772 -33.06 -6.46 -10.01
N MET A 773 -33.88 -7.43 -10.38
CA MET A 773 -34.89 -7.26 -11.46
C MET A 773 -35.94 -6.21 -11.07
N GLN A 774 -36.47 -6.26 -9.86
CA GLN A 774 -37.43 -5.28 -9.36
C GLN A 774 -36.83 -3.87 -9.29
N GLN A 775 -35.58 -3.76 -8.83
CA GLN A 775 -34.83 -2.50 -8.82
C GLN A 775 -34.65 -1.95 -10.25
N ALA A 776 -34.30 -2.80 -11.22
CA ALA A 776 -34.11 -2.38 -12.60
C ALA A 776 -35.42 -1.81 -13.20
N ILE A 777 -36.54 -2.47 -12.98
CA ILE A 777 -37.87 -2.00 -13.43
C ILE A 777 -38.19 -0.66 -12.73
N LYS A 778 -38.00 -0.55 -11.42
CA LYS A 778 -38.23 0.68 -10.63
C LYS A 778 -37.34 1.84 -11.07
N ASN A 779 -36.09 1.54 -11.48
CA ASN A 779 -35.10 2.51 -11.97
C ASN A 779 -35.30 2.90 -13.44
N GLY A 780 -36.36 2.40 -14.09
CA GLY A 780 -36.68 2.74 -15.47
C GLY A 780 -35.82 2.03 -16.52
N VAL A 781 -35.16 0.92 -16.15
CA VAL A 781 -34.48 0.07 -17.14
C VAL A 781 -35.52 -0.57 -18.06
N LYS A 782 -35.37 -0.36 -19.36
CA LYS A 782 -36.21 -0.92 -20.39
C LYS A 782 -35.88 -2.40 -20.60
N LEU A 783 -36.78 -3.31 -20.21
CA LEU A 783 -36.65 -4.73 -20.44
C LEU A 783 -37.38 -5.11 -21.72
N VAL A 784 -36.72 -5.70 -22.69
CA VAL A 784 -37.30 -6.06 -24.01
C VAL A 784 -37.13 -7.55 -24.26
N ALA A 785 -38.25 -8.26 -24.53
CA ALA A 785 -38.24 -9.67 -24.92
C ALA A 785 -38.29 -9.78 -26.45
N CYS A 786 -37.35 -10.53 -27.03
CA CYS A 786 -37.27 -10.78 -28.48
C CYS A 786 -38.43 -11.64 -28.98
N THR A 787 -39.31 -11.07 -29.79
CA THR A 787 -40.51 -11.77 -30.31
C THR A 787 -40.16 -12.96 -31.18
N MET A 788 -39.13 -12.85 -32.03
CA MET A 788 -38.67 -13.95 -32.87
C MET A 788 -38.18 -15.13 -32.04
N SER A 789 -37.36 -14.87 -31.01
CA SER A 789 -36.84 -15.92 -30.10
C SER A 789 -37.97 -16.52 -29.26
N MET A 790 -38.97 -15.73 -28.88
CA MET A 790 -40.16 -16.23 -28.19
C MET A 790 -40.92 -17.25 -29.06
N ASP A 791 -41.12 -16.92 -30.34
CA ASP A 791 -41.83 -17.82 -31.29
C ASP A 791 -41.03 -19.10 -31.52
N VAL A 792 -39.71 -19.04 -31.72
CA VAL A 792 -38.83 -20.19 -31.90
C VAL A 792 -38.86 -21.11 -30.69
N MET A 793 -38.81 -20.52 -29.48
CA MET A 793 -38.77 -21.26 -28.22
C MET A 793 -40.17 -21.63 -27.69
N GLY A 794 -41.24 -21.27 -28.39
CA GLY A 794 -42.61 -21.53 -27.98
C GLY A 794 -42.98 -20.86 -26.64
N ILE A 795 -42.48 -19.67 -26.37
CA ILE A 795 -42.81 -18.85 -25.19
C ILE A 795 -43.88 -17.83 -25.59
N ARG A 796 -45.01 -17.80 -24.87
CA ARG A 796 -46.06 -16.85 -25.11
C ARG A 796 -45.97 -15.61 -24.23
N LYS A 797 -46.53 -14.48 -24.66
CA LYS A 797 -46.46 -13.19 -23.93
C LYS A 797 -47.00 -13.30 -22.51
N GLU A 798 -48.03 -14.09 -22.30
CA GLU A 798 -48.65 -14.34 -21.00
C GLU A 798 -47.71 -15.06 -20.01
N GLU A 799 -46.66 -15.72 -20.52
CA GLU A 799 -45.67 -16.41 -19.71
C GLU A 799 -44.52 -15.49 -19.24
N ILE A 800 -44.45 -14.25 -19.73
CA ILE A 800 -43.43 -13.26 -19.39
C ILE A 800 -43.97 -12.35 -18.24
N ILE A 801 -43.08 -11.92 -17.37
CA ILE A 801 -43.41 -10.98 -16.27
C ILE A 801 -43.95 -9.65 -16.82
N ASP A 802 -44.73 -8.96 -16.00
CA ASP A 802 -45.26 -7.64 -16.34
C ASP A 802 -44.14 -6.57 -16.40
N GLY A 803 -44.33 -5.53 -17.20
CA GLY A 803 -43.33 -4.46 -17.36
C GLY A 803 -42.27 -4.73 -18.41
N VAL A 804 -42.37 -5.80 -19.19
CA VAL A 804 -41.46 -6.15 -20.28
C VAL A 804 -42.08 -5.76 -21.62
N GLU A 805 -41.36 -5.05 -22.47
CA GLU A 805 -41.72 -4.74 -23.84
C GLU A 805 -41.42 -5.92 -24.76
N PHE A 806 -42.16 -6.00 -25.90
CA PHE A 806 -42.00 -7.05 -26.89
C PHE A 806 -41.59 -6.44 -28.22
N ALA A 807 -40.36 -6.73 -28.67
CA ALA A 807 -39.86 -6.15 -29.90
C ALA A 807 -38.92 -7.12 -30.66
N GLY A 808 -38.64 -6.78 -31.91
CA GLY A 808 -37.65 -7.48 -32.72
C GLY A 808 -36.24 -6.85 -32.61
N VAL A 809 -35.27 -7.48 -33.28
CA VAL A 809 -33.86 -7.03 -33.32
C VAL A 809 -33.71 -5.60 -33.84
N ALA A 810 -34.58 -5.17 -34.81
CA ALA A 810 -34.52 -3.82 -35.36
C ALA A 810 -34.79 -2.72 -34.30
N SER A 811 -35.69 -2.96 -33.36
CA SER A 811 -35.95 -2.05 -32.25
C SER A 811 -34.74 -1.97 -31.27
N TYR A 812 -34.10 -3.13 -31.01
CA TYR A 812 -32.87 -3.17 -30.22
C TYR A 812 -31.72 -2.39 -30.90
N LEU A 813 -31.52 -2.56 -32.21
CA LEU A 813 -30.49 -1.87 -32.97
C LEU A 813 -30.70 -0.35 -32.92
N GLY A 814 -31.93 0.14 -32.99
CA GLY A 814 -32.22 1.57 -32.82
C GLY A 814 -31.87 2.11 -31.44
N ASP A 815 -32.12 1.33 -30.38
CA ASP A 815 -31.65 1.69 -29.02
C ASP A 815 -30.14 1.58 -28.94
N ALA A 816 -29.51 0.62 -29.63
CA ALA A 816 -28.05 0.41 -29.62
C ALA A 816 -27.29 1.51 -30.36
N GLU A 817 -27.83 2.05 -31.46
CA GLU A 817 -27.25 3.19 -32.19
C GLU A 817 -27.23 4.49 -31.35
N ASN A 818 -28.18 4.63 -30.43
CA ASN A 818 -28.27 5.73 -29.49
C ASN A 818 -27.55 5.45 -28.16
N SER A 819 -26.73 4.41 -28.10
CA SER A 819 -26.02 3.96 -26.89
C SER A 819 -24.52 3.92 -27.13
N ASP A 820 -23.78 4.42 -26.15
CA ASP A 820 -22.30 4.40 -26.12
C ASP A 820 -21.73 3.10 -25.54
N VAL A 821 -22.56 2.24 -24.95
CA VAL A 821 -22.19 0.91 -24.48
C VAL A 821 -23.20 -0.13 -24.91
N ASN A 822 -22.72 -1.14 -25.63
CA ASN A 822 -23.50 -2.28 -26.09
C ASN A 822 -22.86 -3.57 -25.61
N LEU A 823 -23.54 -4.32 -24.73
CA LEU A 823 -23.03 -5.56 -24.13
C LEU A 823 -23.77 -6.78 -24.64
N PHE A 824 -23.06 -7.91 -24.75
CA PHE A 824 -23.64 -9.21 -25.04
C PHE A 824 -23.28 -10.21 -23.95
N ILE A 825 -24.24 -10.72 -23.16
CA ILE A 825 -24.04 -11.54 -21.97
C ILE A 825 -24.75 -12.90 -22.05
#